data_092a3aea53c5d9faaa3300f49c7c865c
#
_entry.id   092a3aea53c5d9faaa3300f49c7c865c
#
_cell.length_a   1.000
_cell.length_b   1.000
_cell.length_c   1.000
_cell.angle_alpha   90.00
_cell.angle_beta   90.00
_cell.angle_gamma   90.00
#
_symmetry.space_group_name_H-M   'P 1'
#
loop_
_entity.id
_entity.type
_entity.pdbx_description
1 polymer ?
#
loop_
_entity_poly.entity_id
_entity_poly.type
_entity_poly.pdbx_seq_one_letter_code
_entity_poly.pdbx_strand_id
1 'polypeptide(L)'
;DFFVHGGLYRGVSLITVDAAQFDTLDHGGPGLYISTPQVTDAAASVALLARLRNAGPGRRKLTVNTQILDADGAVVARDSAPAALTANGTLELRRALMIAQPILWQGRENPYLYRVVSELVERGRVVDRVEQPLGVRTFAFDPDRGFILNGKPTRLHGASRHQDRQGKGWALTREDHAQDMAIMAEMGVNTIRHAHYQHAQEWTRLADEAGMVVKAELPFVHQSAFDDAPPSPALIANARQQLRELIRQNYNHPSIMIWSVGNEIDIGAAIDALRKGAKGPPAQSRDMLIELNALAQAEDPSRPTAYADCCEATGSPLSLPGAQVLNDVTDMVGLNRYFGWYYGKPGDAATALAALHAKYPGRAVALTEYGAGGALTQHTDNPLGGPVNANGRPHPEAFQAWVHEETWKVLKKQDYLSATWIWNMFDFASNSREKGEAIDLNDKGLVSYDRTIRKDAFYFYKARWSKEPVLHLTGRRYVDRAYPVMDVRAYSNAATASLKVNGRYVGTVPCPDHICVWPGIALKPGNNEVTATASADGKSLLDTVSWKAPDAADGLRIRVGSLTGLTTADGKRYGSDTFFTGGTVPELRMGARGKVAESNVVGTSDPELYASYREGSFSYALPLPNGRWSVTLHMFEPDASKAATRRFNLAANGRIMLSNFNPAQAAGGPLKAVTRTFPVRVTNGKLTLEFTANGDDALVSAISIASDM
;
A
#
# COMPACT_ATOMS: atom_id res chain seq x y z
N ASP A 1 8.71 12.28 -0.67
CA ASP A 1 8.84 11.01 0.04
C ASP A 1 9.55 9.91 -0.76
N PHE A 2 10.29 10.20 -1.82
CA PHE A 2 11.07 9.24 -2.59
C PHE A 2 12.30 9.95 -3.18
N PHE A 3 13.34 9.18 -3.50
CA PHE A 3 14.55 9.74 -4.12
C PHE A 3 14.32 10.00 -5.61
N VAL A 4 14.87 11.11 -6.09
CA VAL A 4 14.99 11.43 -7.51
C VAL A 4 16.44 11.21 -7.92
N HIS A 5 16.66 10.31 -8.87
CA HIS A 5 17.99 9.97 -9.35
C HIS A 5 18.31 10.77 -10.62
N GLY A 6 19.48 11.40 -10.64
CA GLY A 6 20.01 12.08 -11.82
C GLY A 6 20.79 11.15 -12.75
N GLY A 7 21.17 11.67 -13.92
CA GLY A 7 21.97 10.97 -14.92
C GLY A 7 21.17 10.11 -15.89
N LEU A 8 21.87 9.36 -16.73
CA LEU A 8 21.28 8.49 -17.76
C LEU A 8 21.01 7.09 -17.15
N TYR A 9 19.96 6.98 -16.36
CA TYR A 9 19.58 5.74 -15.69
C TYR A 9 18.70 4.81 -16.53
N ARG A 10 18.30 5.22 -17.74
CA ARG A 10 17.63 4.41 -18.75
C ARG A 10 18.52 4.23 -19.98
N GLY A 11 18.23 3.20 -20.77
CA GLY A 11 18.93 2.97 -22.02
C GLY A 11 18.84 4.18 -22.95
N VAL A 12 19.93 4.47 -23.64
CA VAL A 12 20.00 5.51 -24.68
C VAL A 12 20.21 4.82 -26.02
N SER A 13 19.40 5.18 -27.02
CA SER A 13 19.50 4.63 -28.36
C SER A 13 19.63 5.75 -29.41
N LEU A 14 20.34 5.48 -30.47
CA LEU A 14 20.41 6.33 -31.65
C LEU A 14 19.48 5.75 -32.72
N ILE A 15 18.48 6.53 -33.14
CA ILE A 15 17.57 6.16 -34.20
C ILE A 15 18.01 6.89 -35.47
N THR A 16 18.34 6.13 -36.53
CA THR A 16 18.66 6.67 -37.85
C THR A 16 17.45 6.48 -38.75
N VAL A 17 16.96 7.57 -39.32
CA VAL A 17 15.78 7.59 -40.20
C VAL A 17 16.06 8.36 -41.49
N ASP A 18 15.18 8.18 -42.49
CA ASP A 18 15.19 8.99 -43.72
C ASP A 18 14.69 10.42 -43.43
N ALA A 19 14.93 11.36 -44.32
CA ALA A 19 14.39 12.71 -44.23
C ALA A 19 12.84 12.71 -44.16
N ALA A 20 12.19 11.75 -44.83
CA ALA A 20 10.76 11.52 -44.71
C ALA A 20 10.50 10.34 -43.76
N GLN A 21 9.82 10.60 -42.64
CA GLN A 21 9.70 9.67 -41.53
C GLN A 21 8.37 9.84 -40.80
N PHE A 22 8.02 8.87 -39.94
CA PHE A 22 7.06 9.09 -38.88
C PHE A 22 7.65 10.07 -37.85
N ASP A 23 6.87 11.07 -37.42
CA ASP A 23 7.40 12.20 -36.65
C ASP A 23 7.71 11.82 -35.20
N THR A 24 8.92 11.33 -34.95
CA THR A 24 9.41 11.03 -33.59
C THR A 24 9.76 12.28 -32.78
N LEU A 25 9.77 13.48 -33.37
CA LEU A 25 9.92 14.75 -32.66
C LEU A 25 8.60 15.27 -32.07
N ASP A 26 7.48 14.58 -32.33
CA ASP A 26 6.21 14.85 -31.67
C ASP A 26 6.22 14.36 -30.23
N HIS A 27 6.86 15.15 -29.34
CA HIS A 27 7.03 14.84 -27.91
C HIS A 27 7.69 13.48 -27.61
N GLY A 28 8.49 12.95 -28.52
CA GLY A 28 9.11 11.62 -28.42
C GLY A 28 8.13 10.47 -28.62
N GLY A 29 6.94 10.74 -29.14
CA GLY A 29 5.95 9.72 -29.50
C GLY A 29 6.33 8.93 -30.76
N PRO A 30 5.61 7.84 -31.06
CA PRO A 30 5.95 6.97 -32.19
C PRO A 30 5.57 7.54 -33.57
N GLY A 31 4.91 8.69 -33.63
CA GLY A 31 4.38 9.27 -34.87
C GLY A 31 3.17 8.50 -35.45
N LEU A 32 2.74 7.41 -34.82
CA LEU A 32 1.55 6.64 -35.14
C LEU A 32 0.72 6.44 -33.88
N TYR A 33 -0.53 6.93 -33.89
CA TYR A 33 -1.46 6.86 -32.76
C TYR A 33 -2.68 6.03 -33.14
N ILE A 34 -3.08 5.10 -32.27
CA ILE A 34 -4.05 4.06 -32.55
C ILE A 34 -5.16 4.07 -31.51
N SER A 35 -6.41 4.06 -31.96
CA SER A 35 -7.57 3.91 -31.07
C SER A 35 -8.60 2.94 -31.65
N THR A 36 -9.49 2.43 -30.79
CA THR A 36 -10.58 1.51 -31.18
C THR A 36 -11.93 2.13 -30.82
N PRO A 37 -12.43 3.11 -31.62
CA PRO A 37 -13.61 3.90 -31.27
C PRO A 37 -14.91 3.09 -31.22
N GLN A 38 -14.99 1.98 -31.95
CA GLN A 38 -16.14 1.08 -31.94
C GLN A 38 -15.65 -0.35 -31.91
N VAL A 39 -16.12 -1.12 -30.95
CA VAL A 39 -15.80 -2.54 -30.77
C VAL A 39 -17.09 -3.31 -30.48
N THR A 40 -17.32 -4.35 -31.24
CA THR A 40 -18.39 -5.34 -31.08
C THR A 40 -17.81 -6.74 -31.24
N ASP A 41 -18.55 -7.78 -30.92
CA ASP A 41 -18.12 -9.16 -31.20
C ASP A 41 -17.92 -9.44 -32.69
N ALA A 42 -18.66 -8.75 -33.56
CA ALA A 42 -18.59 -8.94 -35.02
C ALA A 42 -17.42 -8.17 -35.64
N ALA A 43 -17.06 -7.01 -35.12
CA ALA A 43 -16.02 -6.16 -35.71
C ALA A 43 -15.48 -5.11 -34.74
N ALA A 44 -14.22 -4.72 -34.96
CA ALA A 44 -13.60 -3.56 -34.31
C ALA A 44 -13.14 -2.55 -35.39
N SER A 45 -13.54 -1.29 -35.20
CA SER A 45 -12.97 -0.16 -35.96
C SER A 45 -11.65 0.26 -35.32
N VAL A 46 -10.58 0.30 -36.08
CA VAL A 46 -9.25 0.76 -35.68
C VAL A 46 -8.96 2.09 -36.35
N ALA A 47 -8.96 3.18 -35.60
CA ALA A 47 -8.63 4.50 -36.13
C ALA A 47 -7.13 4.75 -35.95
N LEU A 48 -6.49 5.25 -36.99
CA LEU A 48 -5.07 5.55 -37.08
C LEU A 48 -4.85 7.06 -37.33
N LEU A 49 -3.95 7.67 -36.60
CA LEU A 49 -3.39 8.98 -36.89
C LEU A 49 -1.88 8.83 -37.10
N ALA A 50 -1.43 8.91 -38.38
CA ALA A 50 -0.01 8.98 -38.68
C ALA A 50 0.42 10.45 -38.81
N ARG A 51 1.41 10.85 -38.00
CA ARG A 51 2.12 12.12 -38.09
C ARG A 51 3.41 11.88 -38.85
N LEU A 52 3.52 12.50 -39.99
CA LEU A 52 4.65 12.35 -40.92
C LEU A 52 5.43 13.65 -41.00
N ARG A 53 6.74 13.54 -41.15
CA ARG A 53 7.65 14.67 -41.25
C ARG A 53 8.59 14.48 -42.44
N ASN A 54 8.85 15.55 -43.18
CA ASN A 54 9.92 15.62 -44.17
C ASN A 54 10.93 16.70 -43.74
N ALA A 55 12.11 16.30 -43.33
CA ALA A 55 13.22 17.21 -42.94
C ALA A 55 14.07 17.65 -44.15
N GLY A 56 13.75 17.15 -45.36
CA GLY A 56 14.48 17.46 -46.57
C GLY A 56 13.93 18.70 -47.31
N PRO A 57 14.76 19.31 -48.19
CA PRO A 57 14.40 20.54 -48.92
C PRO A 57 13.46 20.35 -50.09
N GLY A 58 13.15 19.11 -50.48
CA GLY A 58 12.30 18.77 -51.64
C GLY A 58 10.95 18.20 -51.25
N ARG A 59 9.94 18.39 -52.11
CA ARG A 59 8.66 17.70 -51.95
C ARG A 59 8.81 16.19 -52.12
N ARG A 60 8.13 15.41 -51.33
CA ARG A 60 8.13 13.94 -51.36
C ARG A 60 6.72 13.41 -51.65
N LYS A 61 6.62 12.42 -52.54
CA LYS A 61 5.38 11.65 -52.74
C LYS A 61 5.61 10.24 -52.25
N LEU A 62 4.85 9.85 -51.29
CA LEU A 62 5.03 8.61 -50.55
C LEU A 62 3.69 7.85 -50.50
N THR A 63 3.76 6.61 -50.06
CA THR A 63 2.60 5.81 -49.70
C THR A 63 2.79 5.32 -48.27
N VAL A 64 1.77 5.46 -47.42
CA VAL A 64 1.70 4.83 -46.12
C VAL A 64 0.98 3.49 -46.28
N ASN A 65 1.69 2.40 -46.07
CA ASN A 65 1.12 1.05 -46.04
C ASN A 65 1.00 0.60 -44.57
N THR A 66 -0.22 0.26 -44.15
CA THR A 66 -0.45 -0.22 -42.78
C THR A 66 -1.04 -1.62 -42.80
N GLN A 67 -0.52 -2.49 -41.99
CA GLN A 67 -1.03 -3.84 -41.75
C GLN A 67 -1.31 -4.05 -40.27
N ILE A 68 -2.37 -4.74 -39.95
CA ILE A 68 -2.64 -5.26 -38.60
C ILE A 68 -2.41 -6.76 -38.66
N LEU A 69 -1.51 -7.23 -37.81
CA LEU A 69 -1.13 -8.63 -37.72
C LEU A 69 -1.69 -9.21 -36.40
N ASP A 70 -2.16 -10.45 -36.47
CA ASP A 70 -2.51 -11.22 -35.28
C ASP A 70 -1.24 -11.72 -34.52
N ALA A 71 -1.43 -12.50 -33.46
CA ALA A 71 -0.33 -13.05 -32.66
C ALA A 71 0.55 -14.03 -33.48
N ASP A 72 0.00 -14.70 -34.44
CA ASP A 72 0.70 -15.67 -35.31
C ASP A 72 1.38 -14.98 -36.51
N GLY A 73 1.16 -13.66 -36.66
CA GLY A 73 1.73 -12.85 -37.75
C GLY A 73 0.91 -12.83 -39.04
N ALA A 74 -0.31 -13.38 -39.04
CA ALA A 74 -1.21 -13.30 -40.17
C ALA A 74 -1.84 -11.90 -40.30
N VAL A 75 -1.99 -11.40 -41.54
CA VAL A 75 -2.58 -10.09 -41.79
C VAL A 75 -4.10 -10.17 -41.66
N VAL A 76 -4.66 -9.50 -40.64
CA VAL A 76 -6.10 -9.43 -40.37
C VAL A 76 -6.77 -8.18 -40.96
N ALA A 77 -6.01 -7.12 -41.22
CA ALA A 77 -6.47 -5.92 -41.92
C ALA A 77 -5.30 -5.21 -42.59
N ARG A 78 -5.56 -4.47 -43.69
CA ARG A 78 -4.55 -3.66 -44.37
C ARG A 78 -5.17 -2.42 -45.00
N ASP A 79 -4.35 -1.37 -45.10
CA ASP A 79 -4.70 -0.13 -45.80
C ASP A 79 -3.46 0.42 -46.51
N SER A 80 -3.69 1.20 -47.55
CA SER A 80 -2.66 1.89 -48.33
C SER A 80 -3.17 3.27 -48.74
N ALA A 81 -2.42 4.31 -48.37
CA ALA A 81 -2.84 5.68 -48.64
C ALA A 81 -1.68 6.55 -49.17
N PRO A 82 -1.90 7.41 -50.15
CA PRO A 82 -0.89 8.35 -50.62
C PRO A 82 -0.64 9.43 -49.58
N ALA A 83 0.63 9.85 -49.45
CA ALA A 83 1.07 10.94 -48.59
C ALA A 83 1.98 11.89 -49.38
N ALA A 84 1.64 13.17 -49.41
CA ALA A 84 2.44 14.20 -50.06
C ALA A 84 3.00 15.17 -49.02
N LEU A 85 4.30 15.09 -48.79
CA LEU A 85 4.99 15.95 -47.84
C LEU A 85 5.66 17.14 -48.57
N THR A 86 5.45 18.33 -48.04
CA THR A 86 6.16 19.54 -48.47
C THR A 86 7.62 19.53 -48.00
N ALA A 87 8.44 20.33 -48.60
CA ALA A 87 9.81 20.55 -48.09
C ALA A 87 9.75 21.07 -46.63
N ASN A 88 10.55 20.51 -45.75
CA ASN A 88 10.61 20.85 -44.30
C ASN A 88 9.21 20.90 -43.64
N GLY A 89 8.27 20.04 -44.10
CA GLY A 89 6.87 20.08 -43.66
C GLY A 89 6.43 18.84 -42.93
N THR A 90 5.26 18.94 -42.28
CA THR A 90 4.57 17.84 -41.60
C THR A 90 3.22 17.55 -42.24
N LEU A 91 2.69 16.36 -42.06
CA LEU A 91 1.38 15.92 -42.50
C LEU A 91 0.71 15.03 -41.45
N GLU A 92 -0.55 15.29 -41.13
CA GLU A 92 -1.39 14.35 -40.41
C GLU A 92 -2.22 13.54 -41.39
N LEU A 93 -2.11 12.23 -41.34
CA LEU A 93 -2.88 11.30 -42.16
C LEU A 93 -3.78 10.45 -41.25
N ARG A 94 -5.11 10.58 -41.42
CA ARG A 94 -6.10 9.83 -40.65
C ARG A 94 -6.64 8.69 -41.48
N ARG A 95 -6.67 7.48 -40.95
CA ARG A 95 -7.15 6.27 -41.60
C ARG A 95 -8.01 5.46 -40.63
N ALA A 96 -8.83 4.56 -41.19
CA ALA A 96 -9.60 3.59 -40.40
C ALA A 96 -9.51 2.22 -41.07
N LEU A 97 -9.30 1.19 -40.27
CA LEU A 97 -9.32 -0.21 -40.66
C LEU A 97 -10.38 -0.95 -39.84
N MET A 98 -10.80 -2.12 -40.34
CA MET A 98 -11.74 -2.99 -39.65
C MET A 98 -11.10 -4.35 -39.40
N ILE A 99 -11.19 -4.83 -38.14
CA ILE A 99 -10.88 -6.21 -37.78
C ILE A 99 -12.20 -6.95 -37.64
N ALA A 100 -12.41 -8.00 -38.47
CA ALA A 100 -13.57 -8.86 -38.33
C ALA A 100 -13.37 -9.85 -37.16
N GLN A 101 -14.40 -10.09 -36.36
CA GLN A 101 -14.39 -11.02 -35.22
C GLN A 101 -13.15 -10.85 -34.34
N PRO A 102 -12.92 -9.65 -33.77
CA PRO A 102 -11.69 -9.35 -33.07
C PRO A 102 -11.54 -10.20 -31.80
N ILE A 103 -10.31 -10.67 -31.52
CA ILE A 103 -9.95 -11.22 -30.22
C ILE A 103 -9.68 -10.04 -29.29
N LEU A 104 -10.43 -9.98 -28.19
CA LEU A 104 -10.36 -8.84 -27.27
C LEU A 104 -9.20 -9.00 -26.29
N TRP A 105 -8.55 -7.87 -25.96
CA TRP A 105 -7.70 -7.75 -24.78
C TRP A 105 -8.60 -7.73 -23.54
N GLN A 106 -8.55 -8.79 -22.73
CA GLN A 106 -9.43 -9.00 -21.57
C GLN A 106 -8.67 -8.93 -20.23
N GLY A 107 -7.68 -8.04 -20.14
CA GLY A 107 -6.86 -7.97 -18.94
C GLY A 107 -6.17 -9.31 -18.66
N ARG A 108 -6.07 -9.67 -17.39
CA ARG A 108 -5.40 -10.91 -16.94
C ARG A 108 -5.99 -12.21 -17.48
N GLU A 109 -7.23 -12.20 -17.95
CA GLU A 109 -7.87 -13.41 -18.48
C GLU A 109 -7.38 -13.77 -19.87
N ASN A 110 -7.19 -12.77 -20.72
CA ASN A 110 -6.67 -12.92 -22.07
C ASN A 110 -6.03 -11.60 -22.56
N PRO A 111 -4.72 -11.38 -22.33
CA PRO A 111 -4.02 -10.16 -22.75
C PRO A 111 -3.64 -10.19 -24.23
N TYR A 112 -4.58 -10.51 -25.11
CA TYR A 112 -4.33 -10.67 -26.54
C TYR A 112 -3.91 -9.36 -27.21
N LEU A 113 -2.77 -9.39 -27.93
CA LEU A 113 -2.22 -8.24 -28.62
C LEU A 113 -2.08 -8.52 -30.11
N TYR A 114 -2.64 -7.61 -30.91
CA TYR A 114 -2.28 -7.44 -32.31
C TYR A 114 -1.04 -6.56 -32.44
N ARG A 115 -0.41 -6.57 -33.62
CA ARG A 115 0.68 -5.66 -33.97
C ARG A 115 0.25 -4.83 -35.16
N VAL A 116 0.36 -3.51 -35.05
CA VAL A 116 0.14 -2.57 -36.17
C VAL A 116 1.48 -2.18 -36.73
N VAL A 117 1.71 -2.53 -37.99
CA VAL A 117 2.93 -2.19 -38.72
C VAL A 117 2.58 -1.18 -39.81
N SER A 118 3.20 0.00 -39.75
CA SER A 118 3.04 1.04 -40.77
C SER A 118 4.39 1.33 -41.42
N GLU A 119 4.41 1.32 -42.75
CA GLU A 119 5.59 1.58 -43.56
C GLU A 119 5.37 2.82 -44.45
N LEU A 120 6.38 3.67 -44.48
CA LEU A 120 6.43 4.79 -45.40
C LEU A 120 7.23 4.38 -46.63
N VAL A 121 6.58 4.34 -47.79
CA VAL A 121 7.17 3.81 -49.02
C VAL A 121 7.33 4.91 -50.06
N GLU A 122 8.51 5.02 -50.66
CA GLU A 122 8.80 5.88 -51.78
C GLU A 122 9.39 5.09 -52.93
N ARG A 123 8.76 5.19 -54.13
CA ARG A 123 9.22 4.49 -55.36
C ARG A 123 9.48 2.98 -55.12
N GLY A 124 8.59 2.33 -54.36
CA GLY A 124 8.70 0.91 -54.04
C GLY A 124 9.70 0.52 -52.96
N ARG A 125 10.42 1.48 -52.36
CA ARG A 125 11.35 1.25 -51.28
C ARG A 125 10.75 1.74 -49.94
N VAL A 126 10.83 0.93 -48.88
CA VAL A 126 10.53 1.36 -47.52
C VAL A 126 11.59 2.33 -47.07
N VAL A 127 11.19 3.55 -46.68
CA VAL A 127 12.07 4.61 -46.18
C VAL A 127 11.98 4.79 -44.66
N ASP A 128 10.82 4.41 -44.08
CA ASP A 128 10.66 4.36 -42.64
C ASP A 128 9.60 3.34 -42.22
N ARG A 129 9.67 2.80 -41.03
CA ARG A 129 8.76 1.79 -40.49
C ARG A 129 8.56 1.97 -39.00
N VAL A 130 7.31 1.91 -38.54
CA VAL A 130 6.92 1.91 -37.16
C VAL A 130 6.05 0.70 -36.84
N GLU A 131 6.25 0.10 -35.67
CA GLU A 131 5.47 -1.02 -35.15
C GLU A 131 4.94 -0.69 -33.77
N GLN A 132 3.62 -0.90 -33.55
CA GLN A 132 2.96 -0.56 -32.31
C GLN A 132 2.04 -1.70 -31.85
N PRO A 133 1.89 -1.93 -30.52
CA PRO A 133 0.93 -2.88 -30.00
C PRO A 133 -0.51 -2.37 -30.20
N LEU A 134 -1.45 -3.31 -30.32
CA LEU A 134 -2.87 -3.02 -30.33
C LEU A 134 -3.64 -4.06 -29.52
N GLY A 135 -4.21 -3.67 -28.37
CA GLY A 135 -5.19 -4.46 -27.63
C GLY A 135 -6.60 -3.93 -27.92
N VAL A 136 -7.41 -4.71 -28.63
CA VAL A 136 -8.79 -4.33 -28.92
C VAL A 136 -9.65 -4.50 -27.68
N ARG A 137 -10.25 -3.42 -27.18
CA ARG A 137 -11.05 -3.43 -25.96
C ARG A 137 -12.03 -2.27 -25.89
N THR A 138 -13.04 -2.43 -25.05
CA THR A 138 -13.85 -1.34 -24.49
C THR A 138 -13.69 -1.31 -22.99
N PHE A 139 -13.75 -0.12 -22.38
CA PHE A 139 -13.75 0.02 -20.94
C PHE A 139 -14.55 1.26 -20.51
N ALA A 140 -15.03 1.23 -19.27
CA ALA A 140 -15.69 2.36 -18.62
C ALA A 140 -15.42 2.35 -17.11
N PHE A 141 -15.43 3.52 -16.52
CA PHE A 141 -15.44 3.71 -15.07
C PHE A 141 -16.82 4.25 -14.68
N ASP A 142 -17.63 3.36 -14.14
CA ASP A 142 -19.02 3.63 -13.78
C ASP A 142 -19.10 4.03 -12.30
N PRO A 143 -19.81 5.12 -11.94
CA PRO A 143 -19.89 5.58 -10.56
C PRO A 143 -20.42 4.53 -9.57
N ASP A 144 -21.39 3.71 -9.99
CA ASP A 144 -22.08 2.77 -9.10
C ASP A 144 -21.61 1.32 -9.27
N ARG A 145 -21.08 0.97 -10.45
CA ARG A 145 -20.68 -0.39 -10.83
C ARG A 145 -19.18 -0.61 -10.86
N GLY A 146 -18.38 0.45 -10.62
CA GLY A 146 -16.94 0.40 -10.67
C GLY A 146 -16.38 0.29 -12.09
N PHE A 147 -15.30 -0.48 -12.26
CA PHE A 147 -14.66 -0.64 -13.57
C PHE A 147 -15.35 -1.74 -14.40
N ILE A 148 -15.57 -1.44 -15.68
CA ILE A 148 -16.18 -2.33 -16.66
C ILE A 148 -15.20 -2.55 -17.80
N LEU A 149 -14.83 -3.80 -18.11
CA LEU A 149 -13.99 -4.18 -19.24
C LEU A 149 -14.79 -5.07 -20.19
N ASN A 150 -14.85 -4.67 -21.45
CA ASN A 150 -15.59 -5.39 -22.50
C ASN A 150 -17.04 -5.74 -22.07
N GLY A 151 -17.71 -4.76 -21.45
CA GLY A 151 -19.08 -4.90 -20.95
C GLY A 151 -19.24 -5.67 -19.63
N LYS A 152 -18.16 -6.23 -19.07
CA LYS A 152 -18.20 -7.01 -17.81
C LYS A 152 -17.65 -6.20 -16.64
N PRO A 153 -18.41 -6.06 -15.52
CA PRO A 153 -17.87 -5.51 -14.29
C PRO A 153 -16.65 -6.31 -13.82
N THR A 154 -15.56 -5.61 -13.57
CA THR A 154 -14.28 -6.21 -13.19
C THR A 154 -13.72 -5.46 -11.99
N ARG A 155 -13.54 -6.14 -10.87
CA ARG A 155 -12.95 -5.50 -9.69
C ARG A 155 -11.44 -5.29 -9.90
N LEU A 156 -11.01 -4.03 -9.90
CA LEU A 156 -9.60 -3.70 -9.94
C LEU A 156 -9.02 -3.65 -8.53
N HIS A 157 -8.04 -4.51 -8.29
CA HIS A 157 -7.28 -4.57 -7.06
C HIS A 157 -5.80 -4.71 -7.37
N GLY A 158 -4.99 -3.87 -6.76
CA GLY A 158 -3.59 -3.82 -7.11
C GLY A 158 -2.71 -3.05 -6.14
N ALA A 159 -1.59 -2.62 -6.64
CA ALA A 159 -0.60 -1.89 -5.86
C ALA A 159 0.06 -0.77 -6.67
N SER A 160 0.53 0.25 -5.96
CA SER A 160 1.44 1.24 -6.49
C SER A 160 2.86 0.66 -6.58
N ARG A 161 3.66 1.18 -7.50
CA ARG A 161 5.07 0.83 -7.62
C ARG A 161 5.92 2.09 -7.79
N HIS A 162 7.00 2.20 -6.98
CA HIS A 162 8.12 3.04 -7.30
C HIS A 162 9.12 2.28 -8.19
N GLN A 163 9.73 3.00 -9.16
CA GLN A 163 10.70 2.41 -10.08
C GLN A 163 12.11 2.51 -9.51
N ASP A 164 12.31 1.92 -8.33
CA ASP A 164 13.61 1.83 -7.68
C ASP A 164 13.85 0.47 -7.04
N ARG A 165 15.09 0.14 -6.76
CA ARG A 165 15.51 -1.13 -6.19
C ARG A 165 16.82 -0.97 -5.43
N GLN A 166 17.00 -1.76 -4.39
CA GLN A 166 18.24 -1.80 -3.60
C GLN A 166 19.47 -2.02 -4.49
N GLY A 167 20.47 -1.18 -4.31
CA GLY A 167 21.75 -1.23 -5.02
C GLY A 167 21.72 -0.74 -6.47
N LYS A 168 20.54 -0.40 -7.02
CA LYS A 168 20.37 0.06 -8.40
C LYS A 168 19.71 1.44 -8.53
N GLY A 169 18.95 1.87 -7.51
CA GLY A 169 18.10 3.05 -7.64
C GLY A 169 17.15 2.88 -8.84
N TRP A 170 17.10 3.86 -9.75
CA TRP A 170 16.26 3.81 -10.95
C TRP A 170 16.92 3.15 -12.17
N ALA A 171 18.19 2.72 -12.05
CA ALA A 171 18.92 2.06 -13.14
C ALA A 171 18.51 0.57 -13.30
N LEU A 172 17.22 0.35 -13.55
CA LEU A 172 16.62 -0.98 -13.67
C LEU A 172 16.78 -1.52 -15.09
N THR A 173 17.05 -2.83 -15.16
CA THR A 173 17.10 -3.58 -16.41
C THR A 173 15.72 -4.15 -16.78
N ARG A 174 15.62 -4.73 -17.98
CA ARG A 174 14.43 -5.45 -18.43
C ARG A 174 14.08 -6.61 -17.47
N GLU A 175 15.09 -7.32 -16.99
CA GLU A 175 14.94 -8.46 -16.07
C GLU A 175 14.42 -7.99 -14.71
N ASP A 176 14.85 -6.83 -14.22
CA ASP A 176 14.34 -6.23 -12.99
C ASP A 176 12.84 -5.91 -13.12
N HIS A 177 12.44 -5.31 -14.24
CA HIS A 177 11.04 -5.04 -14.54
C HIS A 177 10.22 -6.33 -14.68
N ALA A 178 10.74 -7.34 -15.37
CA ALA A 178 10.08 -8.63 -15.54
C ALA A 178 9.89 -9.34 -14.19
N GLN A 179 10.89 -9.28 -13.29
CA GLN A 179 10.78 -9.82 -11.95
C GLN A 179 9.70 -9.11 -11.12
N ASP A 180 9.66 -7.77 -11.13
CA ASP A 180 8.64 -7.00 -10.43
C ASP A 180 7.24 -7.34 -10.95
N MET A 181 7.07 -7.47 -12.27
CA MET A 181 5.80 -7.87 -12.90
C MET A 181 5.38 -9.28 -12.49
N ALA A 182 6.32 -10.22 -12.48
CA ALA A 182 6.06 -11.60 -12.06
C ALA A 182 5.62 -11.68 -10.59
N ILE A 183 6.24 -10.89 -9.69
CA ILE A 183 5.86 -10.83 -8.28
C ILE A 183 4.44 -10.24 -8.11
N MET A 184 4.09 -9.18 -8.87
CA MET A 184 2.74 -8.64 -8.85
C MET A 184 1.71 -9.65 -9.39
N ALA A 185 2.06 -10.33 -10.47
CA ALA A 185 1.21 -11.38 -11.06
C ALA A 185 1.02 -12.56 -10.10
N GLU A 186 2.06 -12.97 -9.37
CA GLU A 186 2.02 -14.01 -8.33
C GLU A 186 1.02 -13.69 -7.23
N MET A 187 0.95 -12.43 -6.78
CA MET A 187 0.00 -11.99 -5.76
C MET A 187 -1.46 -11.96 -6.28
N GLY A 188 -1.66 -11.96 -7.60
CA GLY A 188 -2.96 -11.85 -8.22
C GLY A 188 -3.38 -10.41 -8.52
N VAL A 189 -2.46 -9.45 -8.53
CA VAL A 189 -2.69 -8.07 -8.95
C VAL A 189 -3.22 -8.04 -10.40
N ASN A 190 -4.21 -7.18 -10.65
CA ASN A 190 -4.75 -6.92 -11.99
C ASN A 190 -4.71 -5.44 -12.39
N THR A 191 -4.27 -4.56 -11.50
CA THR A 191 -4.09 -3.14 -11.79
C THR A 191 -2.86 -2.58 -11.08
N ILE A 192 -2.16 -1.66 -11.74
CA ILE A 192 -0.93 -1.04 -11.24
C ILE A 192 -1.06 0.49 -11.32
N ARG A 193 -0.62 1.16 -10.27
CA ARG A 193 -0.43 2.61 -10.30
C ARG A 193 1.07 2.93 -10.45
N HIS A 194 1.42 3.66 -11.50
CA HIS A 194 2.77 4.18 -11.72
C HIS A 194 3.00 5.40 -10.82
N ALA A 195 3.46 5.16 -9.61
CA ALA A 195 3.71 6.22 -8.65
C ALA A 195 5.16 6.71 -8.77
N HIS A 196 5.42 7.97 -8.77
CA HIS A 196 4.56 9.15 -9.03
C HIS A 196 5.03 9.85 -10.30
N TYR A 197 5.45 9.10 -11.31
CA TYR A 197 6.13 9.58 -12.51
C TYR A 197 6.02 8.56 -13.65
N GLN A 198 6.36 8.98 -14.86
CA GLN A 198 6.41 8.10 -16.01
C GLN A 198 7.43 6.98 -15.79
N HIS A 199 6.97 5.74 -15.79
CA HIS A 199 7.83 4.56 -15.71
C HIS A 199 8.49 4.25 -17.07
N ALA A 200 9.45 3.31 -17.07
CA ALA A 200 10.12 2.88 -18.28
C ALA A 200 9.11 2.28 -19.29
N GLN A 201 9.34 2.50 -20.58
CA GLN A 201 8.51 1.95 -21.65
C GLN A 201 8.42 0.41 -21.59
N GLU A 202 9.53 -0.23 -21.24
CA GLU A 202 9.59 -1.67 -21.04
C GLU A 202 8.61 -2.17 -19.97
N TRP A 203 8.45 -1.41 -18.89
CA TRP A 203 7.49 -1.74 -17.82
C TRP A 203 6.04 -1.68 -18.32
N THR A 204 5.71 -0.66 -19.11
CA THR A 204 4.36 -0.52 -19.68
C THR A 204 4.07 -1.62 -20.70
N ARG A 205 5.06 -2.01 -21.53
CA ARG A 205 4.95 -3.14 -22.45
C ARG A 205 4.69 -4.46 -21.69
N LEU A 206 5.40 -4.70 -20.61
CA LEU A 206 5.15 -5.87 -19.74
C LEU A 206 3.75 -5.84 -19.12
N ALA A 207 3.20 -4.65 -18.81
CA ALA A 207 1.83 -4.51 -18.33
C ALA A 207 0.79 -4.86 -19.42
N ASP A 208 1.03 -4.48 -20.68
CA ASP A 208 0.20 -4.89 -21.80
C ASP A 208 0.14 -6.41 -21.96
N GLU A 209 1.32 -7.05 -21.94
CA GLU A 209 1.50 -8.50 -22.10
C GLU A 209 0.96 -9.29 -20.89
N ALA A 210 1.05 -8.74 -19.69
CA ALA A 210 0.53 -9.35 -18.47
C ALA A 210 -0.97 -9.08 -18.24
N GLY A 211 -1.60 -8.23 -19.06
CA GLY A 211 -3.01 -7.88 -18.91
C GLY A 211 -3.33 -7.01 -17.70
N MET A 212 -2.39 -6.16 -17.27
CA MET A 212 -2.59 -5.24 -16.16
C MET A 212 -3.30 -3.97 -16.60
N VAL A 213 -4.25 -3.47 -15.81
CA VAL A 213 -4.81 -2.12 -16.00
C VAL A 213 -3.89 -1.11 -15.30
N VAL A 214 -3.50 -0.05 -16.01
CA VAL A 214 -2.52 0.92 -15.53
C VAL A 214 -3.14 2.31 -15.35
N LYS A 215 -2.87 2.92 -14.18
CA LYS A 215 -3.00 4.35 -13.92
C LYS A 215 -1.61 4.98 -14.07
N ALA A 216 -1.37 5.68 -15.19
CA ALA A 216 -0.11 6.37 -15.44
C ALA A 216 -0.16 7.80 -14.89
N GLU A 217 0.92 8.24 -14.20
CA GLU A 217 0.90 9.47 -13.41
C GLU A 217 1.97 10.46 -13.82
N LEU A 218 1.59 11.73 -13.92
CA LEU A 218 2.47 12.88 -14.09
C LEU A 218 3.24 13.13 -12.78
N PRO A 219 4.56 13.45 -12.80
CA PRO A 219 5.32 13.77 -11.61
C PRO A 219 5.01 15.18 -11.04
N PHE A 220 3.73 15.49 -10.83
CA PHE A 220 3.26 16.66 -10.13
C PHE A 220 2.84 16.24 -8.71
N VAL A 221 3.80 16.24 -7.78
CA VAL A 221 3.69 15.64 -6.45
C VAL A 221 4.15 16.64 -5.41
N HIS A 222 3.34 16.94 -4.41
CA HIS A 222 3.66 17.77 -3.22
C HIS A 222 4.23 19.18 -3.51
N GLN A 223 4.16 19.68 -4.73
CA GLN A 223 4.98 20.80 -5.17
C GLN A 223 4.62 22.15 -4.55
N SER A 224 3.33 22.43 -4.38
CA SER A 224 2.87 23.64 -3.71
C SER A 224 2.86 23.50 -2.18
N ALA A 225 3.28 22.37 -1.70
CA ALA A 225 3.14 21.92 -0.35
C ALA A 225 4.06 22.63 0.65
N PHE A 226 5.22 23.05 0.19
CA PHE A 226 6.27 23.61 1.05
C PHE A 226 6.52 25.09 0.82
N ASP A 227 5.78 25.68 -0.10
CA ASP A 227 5.93 27.06 -0.50
C ASP A 227 4.55 27.73 -0.63
N ASP A 228 4.29 28.82 0.08
CA ASP A 228 3.05 29.58 -0.03
C ASP A 228 2.94 30.32 -1.38
N ALA A 229 3.92 30.14 -2.27
CA ALA A 229 3.95 30.76 -3.58
C ALA A 229 3.18 29.96 -4.64
N PRO A 230 2.51 30.59 -5.61
CA PRO A 230 1.92 29.90 -6.74
C PRO A 230 2.97 29.14 -7.57
N PRO A 231 2.60 28.07 -8.28
CA PRO A 231 3.50 27.38 -9.17
C PRO A 231 4.17 28.33 -10.16
N SER A 232 5.49 28.26 -10.30
CA SER A 232 6.22 29.16 -11.21
C SER A 232 5.83 28.90 -12.67
N PRO A 233 5.93 29.90 -13.56
CA PRO A 233 5.70 29.71 -15.01
C PRO A 233 6.57 28.60 -15.61
N ALA A 234 7.80 28.43 -15.13
CA ALA A 234 8.70 27.38 -15.57
C ALA A 234 8.19 25.99 -15.14
N LEU A 235 7.69 25.84 -13.91
CA LEU A 235 7.10 24.60 -13.44
C LEU A 235 5.85 24.24 -14.25
N ILE A 236 4.96 25.22 -14.51
CA ILE A 236 3.76 25.02 -15.32
C ILE A 236 4.12 24.56 -16.74
N ALA A 237 5.09 25.23 -17.39
CA ALA A 237 5.54 24.87 -18.72
C ALA A 237 6.15 23.46 -18.76
N ASN A 238 6.93 23.09 -17.76
CA ASN A 238 7.52 21.76 -17.64
C ASN A 238 6.45 20.68 -17.40
N ALA A 239 5.47 20.94 -16.54
CA ALA A 239 4.37 19.99 -16.30
C ALA A 239 3.52 19.74 -17.55
N ARG A 240 3.21 20.80 -18.33
CA ARG A 240 2.55 20.67 -19.64
C ARG A 240 3.36 19.82 -20.62
N GLN A 241 4.67 20.05 -20.69
CA GLN A 241 5.56 19.30 -21.57
C GLN A 241 5.59 17.82 -21.16
N GLN A 242 5.82 17.53 -19.89
CA GLN A 242 5.88 16.16 -19.38
C GLN A 242 4.54 15.42 -19.53
N LEU A 243 3.40 16.11 -19.37
CA LEU A 243 2.09 15.50 -19.59
C LEU A 243 1.87 15.09 -21.05
N ARG A 244 2.26 15.96 -22.01
CA ARG A 244 2.22 15.61 -23.43
C ARG A 244 3.14 14.44 -23.76
N GLU A 245 4.35 14.44 -23.24
CA GLU A 245 5.31 13.34 -23.40
C GLU A 245 4.74 12.04 -22.82
N LEU A 246 4.19 12.07 -21.58
CA LEU A 246 3.57 10.92 -20.96
C LEU A 246 2.47 10.31 -21.84
N ILE A 247 1.55 11.15 -22.34
CA ILE A 247 0.43 10.70 -23.16
C ILE A 247 0.90 10.24 -24.54
N ARG A 248 1.69 11.04 -25.26
CA ARG A 248 2.11 10.75 -26.64
C ARG A 248 2.99 9.51 -26.75
N GLN A 249 3.92 9.34 -25.81
CA GLN A 249 4.82 8.18 -25.77
C GLN A 249 4.10 6.89 -25.40
N ASN A 250 3.01 6.98 -24.65
CA ASN A 250 2.29 5.81 -24.13
C ASN A 250 0.88 5.62 -24.71
N TYR A 251 0.51 6.39 -25.74
CA TYR A 251 -0.85 6.42 -26.29
C TYR A 251 -1.37 5.04 -26.73
N ASN A 252 -0.49 4.24 -27.35
CA ASN A 252 -0.87 2.96 -27.97
C ASN A 252 -0.91 1.77 -26.98
N HIS A 253 -0.48 1.97 -25.72
CA HIS A 253 -0.49 0.91 -24.71
C HIS A 253 -1.92 0.58 -24.28
N PRO A 254 -2.43 -0.65 -24.54
CA PRO A 254 -3.77 -1.03 -24.12
C PRO A 254 -3.95 -1.13 -22.62
N SER A 255 -2.90 -1.39 -21.86
CA SER A 255 -2.93 -1.45 -20.41
C SER A 255 -3.27 -0.12 -19.76
N ILE A 256 -2.82 1.01 -20.33
CA ILE A 256 -3.10 2.33 -19.75
C ILE A 256 -4.56 2.69 -20.00
N MET A 257 -5.30 2.94 -18.91
CA MET A 257 -6.72 3.29 -18.98
C MET A 257 -7.06 4.55 -18.17
N ILE A 258 -6.10 5.12 -17.45
CA ILE A 258 -6.28 6.34 -16.64
C ILE A 258 -5.03 7.21 -16.76
N TRP A 259 -5.22 8.51 -17.07
CA TRP A 259 -4.18 9.53 -16.97
C TRP A 259 -4.30 10.27 -15.65
N SER A 260 -3.29 10.20 -14.79
CA SER A 260 -3.26 10.91 -13.53
C SER A 260 -2.46 12.20 -13.65
N VAL A 261 -3.09 13.31 -13.29
CA VAL A 261 -2.52 14.66 -13.47
C VAL A 261 -1.85 15.21 -12.21
N GLY A 262 -1.77 14.44 -11.12
CA GLY A 262 -1.05 14.80 -9.92
C GLY A 262 -1.35 13.94 -8.71
N ASN A 263 -0.56 14.13 -7.64
CA ASN A 263 -0.67 13.44 -6.37
C ASN A 263 -0.43 14.39 -5.19
N GLU A 264 -1.37 14.48 -4.26
CA GLU A 264 -1.22 15.17 -2.96
C GLU A 264 -0.55 16.56 -3.07
N ILE A 265 -0.92 17.36 -4.07
CA ILE A 265 -0.23 18.61 -4.38
C ILE A 265 -0.32 19.67 -3.27
N ASP A 266 -1.29 19.55 -2.35
CA ASP A 266 -1.49 20.48 -1.23
C ASP A 266 -1.14 19.90 0.15
N ILE A 267 -0.53 18.71 0.21
CA ILE A 267 -0.29 18.02 1.48
C ILE A 267 0.60 18.80 2.44
N GLY A 268 1.61 19.50 1.96
CA GLY A 268 2.51 20.25 2.83
C GLY A 268 1.86 21.50 3.39
N ALA A 269 1.08 22.21 2.57
CA ALA A 269 0.29 23.35 3.05
C ALA A 269 -0.71 22.88 4.12
N ALA A 270 -1.34 21.71 3.95
CA ALA A 270 -2.23 21.14 4.96
C ALA A 270 -1.46 20.77 6.26
N ILE A 271 -0.29 20.18 6.16
CA ILE A 271 0.56 19.85 7.32
C ILE A 271 1.03 21.12 8.05
N ASP A 272 1.44 22.14 7.31
CA ASP A 272 1.88 23.42 7.88
C ASP A 272 0.73 24.18 8.54
N ALA A 273 -0.46 24.15 7.94
CA ALA A 273 -1.66 24.72 8.52
C ALA A 273 -2.03 24.02 9.85
N LEU A 274 -1.92 22.68 9.91
CA LEU A 274 -2.10 21.94 11.16
C LEU A 274 -1.10 22.36 12.25
N ARG A 275 0.17 22.54 11.88
CA ARG A 275 1.25 22.90 12.82
C ARG A 275 1.09 24.34 13.35
N LYS A 276 0.67 25.26 12.50
CA LYS A 276 0.52 26.70 12.79
C LYS A 276 -0.86 27.07 13.33
N GLY A 277 -1.83 26.13 13.35
CA GLY A 277 -3.23 26.39 13.71
C GLY A 277 -3.99 27.23 12.66
N ALA A 278 -3.53 27.24 11.41
CA ALA A 278 -4.17 27.98 10.33
C ALA A 278 -5.45 27.28 9.83
N LYS A 279 -6.36 28.04 9.19
CA LYS A 279 -7.66 27.55 8.71
C LYS A 279 -7.65 27.03 7.28
N GLY A 280 -6.68 26.22 6.91
CA GLY A 280 -6.62 25.56 5.61
C GLY A 280 -5.49 26.03 4.70
N PRO A 281 -5.08 25.20 3.72
CA PRO A 281 -4.04 25.53 2.77
C PRO A 281 -4.49 26.57 1.75
N PRO A 282 -3.57 27.39 1.21
CA PRO A 282 -3.89 28.33 0.14
C PRO A 282 -4.29 27.63 -1.15
N ALA A 283 -5.22 28.24 -1.89
CA ALA A 283 -5.87 27.69 -3.10
C ALA A 283 -5.01 27.81 -4.38
N GLN A 284 -3.71 27.51 -4.32
CA GLN A 284 -2.79 27.90 -5.40
C GLN A 284 -2.58 26.84 -6.50
N SER A 285 -2.90 25.58 -6.23
CA SER A 285 -2.65 24.48 -7.18
C SER A 285 -3.85 24.11 -8.05
N ARG A 286 -5.05 24.60 -7.72
CA ARG A 286 -6.29 24.24 -8.40
C ARG A 286 -6.30 24.66 -9.87
N ASP A 287 -5.93 25.89 -10.17
CA ASP A 287 -5.94 26.40 -11.56
C ASP A 287 -4.99 25.61 -12.44
N MET A 288 -3.81 25.27 -11.93
CA MET A 288 -2.85 24.41 -12.63
C MET A 288 -3.42 23.00 -12.84
N LEU A 289 -4.12 22.44 -11.84
CA LEU A 289 -4.74 21.12 -11.98
C LEU A 289 -5.86 21.13 -13.04
N ILE A 290 -6.69 22.19 -13.08
CA ILE A 290 -7.72 22.39 -14.11
C ILE A 290 -7.06 22.43 -15.50
N GLU A 291 -5.98 23.17 -15.65
CA GLU A 291 -5.29 23.29 -16.92
C GLU A 291 -4.68 21.95 -17.37
N LEU A 292 -4.01 21.22 -16.47
CA LEU A 292 -3.44 19.90 -16.77
C LEU A 292 -4.53 18.89 -17.10
N ASN A 293 -5.67 18.94 -16.43
CA ASN A 293 -6.83 18.12 -16.73
C ASN A 293 -7.36 18.38 -18.14
N ALA A 294 -7.57 19.63 -18.49
CA ALA A 294 -8.04 20.01 -19.83
C ALA A 294 -7.04 19.62 -20.91
N LEU A 295 -5.74 19.73 -20.64
CA LEU A 295 -4.68 19.30 -21.55
C LEU A 295 -4.72 17.78 -21.76
N ALA A 296 -4.86 17.00 -20.71
CA ALA A 296 -4.93 15.54 -20.82
C ALA A 296 -6.13 15.08 -21.66
N GLN A 297 -7.30 15.67 -21.42
CA GLN A 297 -8.54 15.40 -22.18
C GLN A 297 -8.41 15.82 -23.68
N ALA A 298 -7.69 16.91 -23.96
CA ALA A 298 -7.42 17.34 -25.33
C ALA A 298 -6.43 16.41 -26.06
N GLU A 299 -5.42 15.90 -25.36
CA GLU A 299 -4.43 14.97 -25.94
C GLU A 299 -5.01 13.55 -26.15
N ASP A 300 -5.86 13.09 -25.21
CA ASP A 300 -6.52 11.79 -25.28
C ASP A 300 -7.92 11.81 -24.66
N PRO A 301 -8.97 12.08 -25.46
CA PRO A 301 -10.36 12.08 -24.96
C PRO A 301 -10.92 10.67 -24.70
N SER A 302 -10.17 9.60 -25.03
CA SER A 302 -10.64 8.22 -24.88
C SER A 302 -10.41 7.63 -23.48
N ARG A 303 -9.57 8.28 -22.66
CA ARG A 303 -9.23 7.85 -21.30
C ARG A 303 -9.57 8.91 -20.27
N PRO A 304 -10.18 8.51 -19.13
CA PRO A 304 -10.48 9.45 -18.06
C PRO A 304 -9.21 9.94 -17.37
N THR A 305 -9.34 11.11 -16.78
CA THR A 305 -8.33 11.71 -15.91
C THR A 305 -8.62 11.38 -14.45
N ALA A 306 -7.56 11.37 -13.62
CA ALA A 306 -7.65 11.21 -12.16
C ALA A 306 -6.63 12.11 -11.45
N TYR A 307 -6.94 12.40 -10.19
CA TYR A 307 -6.04 13.02 -9.22
C TYR A 307 -6.02 12.14 -7.96
N ALA A 308 -4.89 12.06 -7.27
CA ALA A 308 -4.79 11.33 -6.00
C ALA A 308 -4.77 12.33 -4.84
N ASP A 309 -5.89 12.46 -4.13
CA ASP A 309 -6.10 13.45 -3.08
C ASP A 309 -5.80 12.92 -1.68
N CYS A 310 -5.09 13.73 -0.85
CA CYS A 310 -4.84 13.44 0.56
C CYS A 310 -5.84 14.09 1.51
N CYS A 311 -6.40 15.21 1.09
CA CYS A 311 -6.77 16.27 2.02
C CYS A 311 -8.27 16.55 2.03
N GLU A 312 -9.01 16.22 0.99
CA GLU A 312 -10.46 16.26 0.97
C GLU A 312 -11.06 15.00 1.58
N ALA A 313 -11.95 15.08 2.43
CA ALA A 313 -12.89 14.12 3.00
C ALA A 313 -12.86 14.05 4.52
N THR A 314 -13.99 13.66 5.05
CA THR A 314 -14.19 13.44 6.49
C THR A 314 -13.27 12.35 7.03
N GLY A 315 -12.81 12.54 8.27
CA GLY A 315 -12.02 11.54 9.00
C GLY A 315 -10.50 11.63 8.81
N SER A 316 -9.99 12.48 7.91
CA SER A 316 -8.56 12.78 7.85
C SER A 316 -8.25 14.04 8.67
N PRO A 317 -7.19 14.05 9.50
CA PRO A 317 -6.74 15.25 10.17
C PRO A 317 -6.22 16.32 9.21
N LEU A 318 -5.95 15.96 7.95
CA LEU A 318 -5.59 16.88 6.86
C LEU A 318 -6.81 17.55 6.20
N SER A 319 -8.03 17.09 6.51
CA SER A 319 -9.28 17.72 6.03
C SER A 319 -9.61 18.94 6.88
N LEU A 320 -8.93 20.04 6.58
CA LEU A 320 -9.09 21.28 7.33
C LEU A 320 -10.29 22.10 6.82
N PRO A 321 -10.99 22.85 7.69
CA PRO A 321 -11.99 23.82 7.25
C PRO A 321 -11.40 24.85 6.28
N GLY A 322 -11.97 24.96 5.08
CA GLY A 322 -11.46 25.83 4.02
C GLY A 322 -10.36 25.24 3.15
N ALA A 323 -10.03 23.94 3.34
CA ALA A 323 -9.17 23.21 2.41
C ALA A 323 -9.76 23.25 0.99
N GLN A 324 -8.88 23.32 0.00
CA GLN A 324 -9.27 23.35 -1.40
C GLN A 324 -9.88 22.01 -1.83
N VAL A 325 -10.97 22.07 -2.60
CA VAL A 325 -11.57 20.92 -3.25
C VAL A 325 -10.84 20.69 -4.57
N LEU A 326 -10.24 19.54 -4.78
CA LEU A 326 -9.49 19.18 -5.99
C LEU A 326 -10.11 17.98 -6.73
N ASN A 327 -10.83 17.11 -6.03
CA ASN A 327 -11.47 15.93 -6.63
C ASN A 327 -12.61 16.24 -7.62
N ASP A 328 -13.11 17.49 -7.66
CA ASP A 328 -14.10 17.93 -8.64
C ASP A 328 -13.48 18.36 -9.98
N VAL A 329 -12.15 18.35 -10.09
CA VAL A 329 -11.45 18.79 -11.31
C VAL A 329 -11.34 17.65 -12.34
N THR A 330 -11.04 16.44 -11.89
CA THR A 330 -10.77 15.28 -12.77
C THR A 330 -12.03 14.43 -12.99
N ASP A 331 -12.02 13.56 -14.01
CA ASP A 331 -13.16 12.68 -14.34
C ASP A 331 -13.43 11.65 -13.23
N MET A 332 -12.40 11.22 -12.52
CA MET A 332 -12.47 10.27 -11.43
C MET A 332 -12.05 10.91 -10.11
N VAL A 333 -12.65 10.46 -9.00
CA VAL A 333 -12.27 10.81 -7.63
C VAL A 333 -11.21 9.83 -7.12
N GLY A 334 -10.03 10.33 -6.79
CA GLY A 334 -8.94 9.53 -6.23
C GLY A 334 -8.66 9.91 -4.78
N LEU A 335 -8.37 8.91 -3.94
CA LEU A 335 -8.22 9.09 -2.50
C LEU A 335 -7.00 8.37 -1.95
N ASN A 336 -6.11 9.09 -1.25
CA ASN A 336 -5.03 8.51 -0.45
C ASN A 336 -5.46 8.51 1.01
N ARG A 337 -5.65 7.33 1.63
CA ARG A 337 -6.12 7.23 3.01
C ARG A 337 -5.44 6.09 3.77
N TYR A 338 -4.93 6.45 4.94
CA TYR A 338 -4.12 5.57 5.78
C TYR A 338 -4.75 5.36 7.16
N PHE A 339 -6.04 5.03 7.17
CA PHE A 339 -6.75 4.69 8.40
C PHE A 339 -6.13 3.49 9.10
N GLY A 340 -5.94 3.61 10.42
CA GLY A 340 -5.24 2.60 11.24
C GLY A 340 -3.71 2.66 11.15
N TRP A 341 -3.17 3.51 10.25
CA TRP A 341 -1.74 3.76 10.19
C TRP A 341 -1.36 5.15 10.71
N TYR A 342 -1.81 6.23 10.08
CA TYR A 342 -1.53 7.59 10.55
C TYR A 342 -2.62 8.14 11.45
N TYR A 343 -3.86 7.71 11.30
CA TYR A 343 -5.04 8.21 12.02
C TYR A 343 -6.19 7.20 11.98
N GLY A 344 -7.15 7.37 12.89
CA GLY A 344 -8.38 6.56 12.92
C GLY A 344 -8.15 5.06 13.03
N LYS A 345 -9.14 4.29 12.62
CA LYS A 345 -9.13 2.83 12.57
C LYS A 345 -9.26 2.34 11.13
N PRO A 346 -8.75 1.16 10.75
CA PRO A 346 -8.88 0.65 9.38
C PRO A 346 -10.32 0.65 8.85
N GLY A 347 -11.30 0.35 9.70
CA GLY A 347 -12.72 0.34 9.36
C GLY A 347 -13.32 1.69 8.98
N ASP A 348 -12.70 2.81 9.38
CA ASP A 348 -13.18 4.17 9.08
C ASP A 348 -13.09 4.49 7.58
N ALA A 349 -12.30 3.72 6.83
CA ALA A 349 -12.19 3.83 5.37
C ALA A 349 -13.56 3.69 4.68
N ALA A 350 -14.44 2.82 5.18
CA ALA A 350 -15.78 2.63 4.61
C ALA A 350 -16.62 3.91 4.68
N THR A 351 -16.61 4.59 5.83
CA THR A 351 -17.38 5.82 6.04
C THR A 351 -16.84 6.97 5.16
N ALA A 352 -15.52 7.09 5.08
CA ALA A 352 -14.88 8.12 4.25
C ALA A 352 -15.18 7.94 2.76
N LEU A 353 -15.09 6.70 2.26
CA LEU A 353 -15.38 6.36 0.87
C LEU A 353 -16.86 6.56 0.53
N ALA A 354 -17.77 6.12 1.41
CA ALA A 354 -19.21 6.34 1.21
C ALA A 354 -19.58 7.83 1.17
N ALA A 355 -18.95 8.64 2.02
CA ALA A 355 -19.17 10.10 2.02
C ALA A 355 -18.71 10.75 0.71
N LEU A 356 -17.60 10.30 0.12
CA LEU A 356 -17.12 10.80 -1.17
C LEU A 356 -17.98 10.33 -2.34
N HIS A 357 -18.40 9.07 -2.35
CA HIS A 357 -19.30 8.55 -3.36
C HIS A 357 -20.63 9.33 -3.35
N ALA A 358 -21.19 9.62 -2.16
CA ALA A 358 -22.38 10.43 -2.02
C ALA A 358 -22.16 11.91 -2.45
N LYS A 359 -20.96 12.45 -2.24
CA LYS A 359 -20.63 13.82 -2.65
C LYS A 359 -20.47 13.96 -4.16
N TYR A 360 -19.99 12.93 -4.84
CA TYR A 360 -19.70 12.89 -6.29
C TYR A 360 -20.47 11.77 -7.01
N PRO A 361 -21.81 11.79 -7.03
CA PRO A 361 -22.62 10.66 -7.50
C PRO A 361 -22.46 10.37 -9.00
N GLY A 362 -21.94 11.32 -9.78
CA GLY A 362 -21.68 11.13 -11.22
C GLY A 362 -20.23 10.75 -11.55
N ARG A 363 -19.38 10.48 -10.56
CA ARG A 363 -17.96 10.19 -10.75
C ARG A 363 -17.55 8.86 -10.13
N ALA A 364 -16.71 8.14 -10.84
CA ALA A 364 -16.13 6.91 -10.34
C ALA A 364 -15.12 7.20 -9.22
N VAL A 365 -15.18 6.43 -8.14
CA VAL A 365 -14.32 6.58 -6.95
C VAL A 365 -13.26 5.49 -6.92
N ALA A 366 -12.03 5.86 -6.61
CA ALA A 366 -10.92 4.94 -6.40
C ALA A 366 -10.14 5.25 -5.11
N LEU A 367 -9.69 4.21 -4.40
CA LEU A 367 -8.74 4.33 -3.30
C LEU A 367 -7.33 4.21 -3.86
N THR A 368 -6.68 5.37 -4.06
CA THR A 368 -5.40 5.46 -4.77
C THR A 368 -4.21 5.09 -3.92
N GLU A 369 -4.31 5.19 -2.59
CA GLU A 369 -3.32 4.68 -1.65
C GLU A 369 -3.96 4.25 -0.32
N TYR A 370 -3.51 3.10 0.19
CA TYR A 370 -3.74 2.64 1.56
C TYR A 370 -2.67 1.63 1.97
N GLY A 371 -2.41 1.50 3.25
CA GLY A 371 -1.44 0.53 3.77
C GLY A 371 -0.79 0.96 5.08
N ALA A 372 0.18 0.18 5.52
CA ALA A 372 0.94 0.38 6.75
C ALA A 372 2.40 -0.05 6.56
N GLY A 373 3.31 0.48 7.37
CA GLY A 373 4.70 0.01 7.43
C GLY A 373 4.82 -1.37 8.04
N GLY A 374 5.80 -2.14 7.57
CA GLY A 374 6.10 -3.47 8.08
C GLY A 374 7.58 -3.78 7.96
N ALA A 375 8.32 -3.56 9.06
CA ALA A 375 9.73 -3.89 9.16
C ALA A 375 9.91 -5.38 9.43
N LEU A 376 10.89 -5.99 8.76
CA LEU A 376 11.19 -7.43 8.87
C LEU A 376 11.79 -7.80 10.23
N THR A 377 12.45 -6.84 10.88
CA THR A 377 13.13 -7.01 12.16
C THR A 377 12.28 -6.62 13.38
N GLN A 378 11.09 -6.04 13.17
CA GLN A 378 10.20 -5.63 14.24
C GLN A 378 8.99 -6.58 14.35
N HIS A 379 8.70 -7.02 15.56
CA HIS A 379 7.70 -8.04 15.83
C HIS A 379 6.77 -7.64 16.97
N THR A 380 5.53 -8.14 16.92
CA THR A 380 4.55 -8.01 17.99
C THR A 380 3.90 -9.35 18.30
N ASP A 381 3.57 -9.57 19.58
CA ASP A 381 2.81 -10.75 20.01
C ASP A 381 1.30 -10.56 19.80
N ASN A 382 0.85 -9.29 19.75
CA ASN A 382 -0.52 -8.93 19.46
C ASN A 382 -0.59 -7.57 18.76
N PRO A 383 -1.07 -7.48 17.52
CA PRO A 383 -1.20 -6.21 16.79
C PRO A 383 -2.15 -5.19 17.46
N LEU A 384 -3.01 -5.64 18.39
CA LEU A 384 -3.90 -4.79 19.18
C LEU A 384 -3.26 -4.31 20.50
N GLY A 385 -2.04 -4.73 20.81
CA GLY A 385 -1.34 -4.40 22.06
C GLY A 385 -0.90 -2.94 22.20
N GLY A 386 -0.83 -2.22 21.09
CA GLY A 386 -0.43 -0.80 21.09
C GLY A 386 -1.56 0.16 20.72
N PRO A 387 -1.25 1.44 20.50
CA PRO A 387 -2.21 2.44 20.03
C PRO A 387 -2.77 2.04 18.65
N VAL A 388 -4.00 2.47 18.34
CA VAL A 388 -4.72 2.09 17.12
C VAL A 388 -4.11 2.67 15.84
N ASN A 389 -3.41 3.79 15.97
CA ASN A 389 -2.71 4.43 14.87
C ASN A 389 -1.22 4.57 15.15
N ALA A 390 -0.43 4.71 14.08
CA ALA A 390 0.99 4.44 14.15
C ALA A 390 1.90 5.63 13.98
N ASN A 391 1.40 6.82 13.92
CA ASN A 391 2.27 7.95 13.56
C ASN A 391 3.57 7.96 14.39
N GLY A 392 4.66 7.54 13.74
CA GLY A 392 6.00 7.51 14.34
C GLY A 392 6.27 6.38 15.34
N ARG A 393 5.45 5.33 15.41
CA ARG A 393 5.71 4.14 16.26
C ARG A 393 6.52 3.08 15.50
N PRO A 394 6.94 1.99 16.18
CA PRO A 394 7.48 0.80 15.55
C PRO A 394 6.56 0.24 14.45
N HIS A 395 7.15 -0.44 13.48
CA HIS A 395 6.49 -0.99 12.30
C HIS A 395 6.48 -2.53 12.29
N PRO A 396 5.88 -3.25 13.28
CA PRO A 396 5.91 -4.71 13.26
C PRO A 396 5.17 -5.26 12.05
N GLU A 397 5.75 -6.26 11.40
CA GLU A 397 5.17 -6.91 10.23
C GLU A 397 3.75 -7.44 10.48
N ALA A 398 3.51 -8.05 11.66
CA ALA A 398 2.17 -8.52 12.02
C ALA A 398 1.14 -7.39 12.18
N PHE A 399 1.58 -6.17 12.53
CA PHE A 399 0.71 -5.00 12.56
C PHE A 399 0.38 -4.52 11.13
N GLN A 400 1.35 -4.52 10.21
CA GLN A 400 1.10 -4.26 8.78
C GLN A 400 0.02 -5.22 8.27
N ALA A 401 0.19 -6.52 8.49
CA ALA A 401 -0.76 -7.53 8.05
C ALA A 401 -2.16 -7.29 8.62
N TRP A 402 -2.28 -6.97 9.92
CA TRP A 402 -3.55 -6.66 10.56
C TRP A 402 -4.24 -5.42 9.97
N VAL A 403 -3.52 -4.34 9.69
CA VAL A 403 -4.10 -3.15 9.04
C VAL A 403 -4.66 -3.51 7.67
N HIS A 404 -3.94 -4.31 6.88
CA HIS A 404 -4.40 -4.78 5.58
C HIS A 404 -5.63 -5.71 5.69
N GLU A 405 -5.65 -6.62 6.68
CA GLU A 405 -6.79 -7.49 6.96
C GLU A 405 -8.06 -6.67 7.25
N GLU A 406 -7.97 -5.74 8.19
CA GLU A 406 -9.13 -4.93 8.62
C GLU A 406 -9.59 -3.96 7.53
N THR A 407 -8.67 -3.33 6.80
CA THR A 407 -9.01 -2.45 5.67
C THR A 407 -9.70 -3.24 4.56
N TRP A 408 -9.19 -4.42 4.19
CA TRP A 408 -9.79 -5.23 3.14
C TRP A 408 -11.19 -5.74 3.49
N LYS A 409 -11.46 -6.02 4.77
CA LYS A 409 -12.82 -6.42 5.23
C LYS A 409 -13.90 -5.41 4.85
N VAL A 410 -13.55 -4.13 4.80
CA VAL A 410 -14.48 -3.05 4.43
C VAL A 410 -14.43 -2.73 2.94
N LEU A 411 -13.25 -2.73 2.32
CA LEU A 411 -13.09 -2.43 0.89
C LEU A 411 -13.81 -3.46 0.00
N LYS A 412 -13.72 -4.75 0.33
CA LYS A 412 -14.36 -5.82 -0.45
C LYS A 412 -15.89 -5.72 -0.55
N LYS A 413 -16.51 -4.89 0.31
CA LYS A 413 -17.96 -4.67 0.34
C LYS A 413 -18.42 -3.44 -0.44
N GLN A 414 -17.48 -2.67 -1.02
CA GLN A 414 -17.77 -1.44 -1.75
C GLN A 414 -17.72 -1.74 -3.26
N ASP A 415 -18.84 -2.13 -3.84
CA ASP A 415 -18.91 -2.57 -5.25
C ASP A 415 -18.78 -1.41 -6.25
N TYR A 416 -19.05 -0.17 -5.81
CA TYR A 416 -18.85 1.03 -6.61
C TYR A 416 -17.38 1.44 -6.78
N LEU A 417 -16.46 0.91 -5.96
CA LEU A 417 -15.04 1.25 -6.08
C LEU A 417 -14.50 0.75 -7.42
N SER A 418 -14.04 1.70 -8.23
CA SER A 418 -13.45 1.41 -9.53
C SER A 418 -12.11 0.71 -9.42
N ALA A 419 -11.29 1.09 -8.45
CA ALA A 419 -9.99 0.47 -8.20
C ALA A 419 -9.50 0.73 -6.77
N THR A 420 -8.60 -0.14 -6.31
CA THR A 420 -7.86 0.04 -5.05
C THR A 420 -6.38 -0.25 -5.29
N TRP A 421 -5.48 0.64 -4.81
CA TRP A 421 -4.04 0.45 -4.91
C TRP A 421 -3.38 0.49 -3.55
N ILE A 422 -2.71 -0.62 -3.18
CA ILE A 422 -1.89 -0.72 -1.98
C ILE A 422 -0.69 0.22 -2.12
N TRP A 423 -0.36 0.95 -1.09
CA TRP A 423 0.89 1.66 -0.93
C TRP A 423 1.82 0.91 0.01
N ASN A 424 2.79 0.16 -0.47
CA ASN A 424 3.28 0.00 -1.82
C ASN A 424 3.48 -1.50 -2.12
N MET A 425 3.78 -1.88 -3.37
CA MET A 425 4.12 -3.28 -3.66
C MET A 425 5.48 -3.63 -3.08
N PHE A 426 6.46 -2.75 -3.23
CA PHE A 426 7.84 -2.94 -2.79
C PHE A 426 8.25 -1.86 -1.81
N ASP A 427 9.12 -2.20 -0.85
CA ASP A 427 9.83 -1.19 -0.10
C ASP A 427 10.67 -0.34 -1.07
N PHE A 428 10.87 0.93 -0.74
CA PHE A 428 11.56 1.87 -1.61
C PHE A 428 12.33 2.93 -0.82
N ALA A 429 13.34 3.54 -1.45
CA ALA A 429 14.15 4.57 -0.83
C ALA A 429 13.36 5.87 -0.59
N SER A 430 13.48 6.46 0.60
CA SER A 430 12.74 7.65 1.02
C SER A 430 13.44 8.39 2.15
N ASN A 431 14.00 9.57 1.86
CA ASN A 431 14.76 10.38 2.81
C ASN A 431 13.93 11.02 3.93
N SER A 432 12.62 10.82 3.94
CA SER A 432 11.73 11.29 5.01
C SER A 432 11.42 10.23 6.06
N ARG A 433 12.04 9.05 5.97
CA ARG A 433 11.78 7.90 6.84
C ARG A 433 12.94 7.66 7.79
N GLU A 434 12.67 7.81 9.09
CA GLU A 434 13.66 7.64 10.16
C GLU A 434 13.38 6.38 11.01
N LYS A 435 12.24 5.71 10.79
CA LYS A 435 11.75 4.58 11.58
C LYS A 435 11.38 3.43 10.67
N GLY A 436 11.25 2.25 11.25
CA GLY A 436 10.95 1.03 10.52
C GLY A 436 12.17 0.14 10.38
N GLU A 437 12.38 -0.46 9.19
CA GLU A 437 13.47 -1.39 8.94
C GLU A 437 14.84 -0.71 8.93
N ALA A 438 14.92 0.42 8.26
CA ALA A 438 16.14 1.21 8.14
C ALA A 438 15.80 2.70 7.96
N ILE A 439 16.78 3.57 8.29
CA ILE A 439 16.73 4.97 7.93
C ILE A 439 16.71 5.09 6.39
N ASP A 440 16.01 6.08 5.88
CA ASP A 440 15.85 6.36 4.45
C ASP A 440 15.16 5.25 3.65
N LEU A 441 14.40 4.36 4.32
CA LEU A 441 13.60 3.31 3.70
C LEU A 441 12.11 3.46 4.07
N ASN A 442 11.25 3.53 3.06
CA ASN A 442 9.81 3.37 3.23
C ASN A 442 9.46 1.88 3.16
N ASP A 443 9.13 1.30 4.31
CA ASP A 443 8.86 -0.12 4.50
C ASP A 443 7.37 -0.51 4.39
N LYS A 444 6.55 0.35 3.73
CA LYS A 444 5.15 0.01 3.44
C LYS A 444 4.99 -1.01 2.31
N GLY A 445 6.06 -1.41 1.66
CA GLY A 445 6.04 -2.49 0.70
C GLY A 445 5.52 -3.80 1.29
N LEU A 446 4.84 -4.59 0.46
CA LEU A 446 4.50 -5.97 0.78
C LEU A 446 5.65 -6.93 0.48
N VAL A 447 6.67 -6.44 -0.22
CA VAL A 447 7.90 -7.15 -0.58
C VAL A 447 9.08 -6.25 -0.25
N SER A 448 10.17 -6.85 0.25
CA SER A 448 11.40 -6.12 0.61
C SER A 448 12.04 -5.37 -0.57
N TYR A 449 12.86 -4.37 -0.27
CA TYR A 449 13.50 -3.49 -1.26
C TYR A 449 14.39 -4.23 -2.26
N ASP A 450 14.98 -5.35 -1.84
CA ASP A 450 15.79 -6.26 -2.68
C ASP A 450 14.97 -7.29 -3.47
N ARG A 451 13.64 -7.36 -3.27
CA ARG A 451 12.69 -8.32 -3.87
C ARG A 451 12.82 -9.76 -3.37
N THR A 452 13.61 -10.03 -2.35
CA THR A 452 13.84 -11.40 -1.89
C THR A 452 12.77 -11.91 -0.92
N ILE A 453 12.20 -11.01 -0.10
CA ILE A 453 11.26 -11.39 0.97
C ILE A 453 9.87 -10.86 0.66
N ARG A 454 8.89 -11.76 0.63
CA ARG A 454 7.47 -11.46 0.65
C ARG A 454 7.01 -11.44 2.11
N LYS A 455 6.43 -10.30 2.54
CA LYS A 455 5.93 -10.12 3.91
C LYS A 455 4.59 -10.85 4.11
N ASP A 456 4.15 -11.02 5.34
CA ASP A 456 2.90 -11.74 5.64
C ASP A 456 1.69 -11.11 4.93
N ALA A 457 1.63 -9.78 4.82
CA ALA A 457 0.57 -9.06 4.10
C ALA A 457 0.53 -9.39 2.58
N PHE A 458 1.64 -9.75 1.95
CA PHE A 458 1.66 -10.26 0.58
C PHE A 458 0.84 -11.54 0.45
N TYR A 459 1.06 -12.49 1.36
CA TYR A 459 0.34 -13.77 1.35
C TYR A 459 -1.13 -13.63 1.75
N PHE A 460 -1.46 -12.63 2.57
CA PHE A 460 -2.85 -12.26 2.83
C PHE A 460 -3.61 -11.94 1.54
N TYR A 461 -3.02 -11.12 0.66
CA TYR A 461 -3.62 -10.79 -0.63
C TYR A 461 -3.51 -11.93 -1.63
N LYS A 462 -2.37 -12.64 -1.69
CA LYS A 462 -2.20 -13.79 -2.57
C LYS A 462 -3.28 -14.85 -2.34
N ALA A 463 -3.61 -15.16 -1.08
CA ALA A 463 -4.67 -16.11 -0.75
C ALA A 463 -6.06 -15.69 -1.24
N ARG A 464 -6.26 -14.40 -1.58
CA ARG A 464 -7.56 -13.83 -2.02
C ARG A 464 -7.64 -13.53 -3.50
N TRP A 465 -6.53 -13.10 -4.08
CA TRP A 465 -6.51 -12.57 -5.43
C TRP A 465 -5.91 -13.54 -6.44
N SER A 466 -5.05 -14.44 -5.98
CA SER A 466 -4.45 -15.46 -6.84
C SER A 466 -5.37 -16.69 -6.96
N LYS A 467 -5.34 -17.32 -8.14
CA LYS A 467 -5.97 -18.64 -8.36
C LYS A 467 -5.06 -19.79 -7.93
N GLU A 468 -3.78 -19.51 -7.64
CA GLU A 468 -2.82 -20.53 -7.20
C GLU A 468 -3.12 -20.94 -5.75
N PRO A 469 -2.98 -22.24 -5.40
CA PRO A 469 -3.12 -22.71 -4.04
C PRO A 469 -2.10 -22.07 -3.09
N VAL A 470 -2.56 -21.59 -1.93
CA VAL A 470 -1.77 -20.85 -0.95
C VAL A 470 -1.96 -21.44 0.45
N LEU A 471 -0.85 -21.64 1.14
CA LEU A 471 -0.80 -21.87 2.59
C LEU A 471 0.46 -21.18 3.12
N HIS A 472 0.32 -20.26 4.06
CA HIS A 472 1.43 -19.48 4.61
C HIS A 472 1.23 -19.25 6.11
N LEU A 473 2.10 -19.81 6.94
CA LEU A 473 2.17 -19.54 8.37
C LEU A 473 2.74 -18.13 8.60
N THR A 474 2.01 -17.27 9.30
CA THR A 474 2.43 -15.90 9.60
C THR A 474 3.43 -15.83 10.75
N GLY A 475 4.11 -14.68 10.90
CA GLY A 475 5.07 -14.45 11.97
C GLY A 475 6.32 -15.32 11.89
N ARG A 476 6.68 -15.80 10.71
CA ARG A 476 7.84 -16.70 10.51
C ARG A 476 9.17 -16.06 10.87
N ARG A 477 9.30 -14.74 10.76
CA ARG A 477 10.52 -13.99 11.09
C ARG A 477 10.66 -13.68 12.57
N TYR A 478 9.56 -13.75 13.34
CA TYR A 478 9.59 -13.67 14.80
C TYR A 478 10.00 -15.03 15.39
N VAL A 479 11.25 -15.43 15.16
CA VAL A 479 11.77 -16.74 15.55
C VAL A 479 11.87 -16.87 17.07
N ASP A 480 12.43 -15.86 17.75
CA ASP A 480 12.63 -15.86 19.20
C ASP A 480 11.42 -15.25 19.90
N ARG A 481 10.43 -16.08 20.26
CA ARG A 481 9.17 -15.68 20.85
C ARG A 481 9.34 -15.14 22.27
N ALA A 482 8.53 -14.15 22.64
CA ALA A 482 8.57 -13.60 24.00
C ALA A 482 7.76 -14.43 25.01
N TYR A 483 6.81 -15.23 24.52
CA TYR A 483 5.88 -15.99 25.35
C TYR A 483 5.82 -17.47 24.95
N PRO A 484 5.57 -18.37 25.93
CA PRO A 484 5.44 -19.80 25.65
C PRO A 484 4.06 -20.19 25.07
N VAL A 485 3.10 -19.27 25.04
CA VAL A 485 1.74 -19.49 24.51
C VAL A 485 1.40 -18.37 23.55
N MET A 486 0.81 -18.71 22.38
CA MET A 486 0.42 -17.76 21.36
C MET A 486 -0.67 -18.31 20.44
N ASP A 487 -1.33 -17.43 19.71
CA ASP A 487 -2.16 -17.84 18.57
C ASP A 487 -1.26 -18.13 17.36
N VAL A 488 -1.48 -19.28 16.73
CA VAL A 488 -0.87 -19.60 15.43
C VAL A 488 -1.85 -19.21 14.33
N ARG A 489 -1.36 -18.51 13.32
CA ARG A 489 -2.18 -18.01 12.20
C ARG A 489 -1.56 -18.42 10.86
N ALA A 490 -2.42 -18.69 9.88
CA ALA A 490 -1.99 -18.91 8.50
C ALA A 490 -2.98 -18.22 7.52
N TYR A 491 -2.46 -17.84 6.36
CA TYR A 491 -3.26 -17.43 5.21
C TYR A 491 -3.39 -18.59 4.22
N SER A 492 -4.60 -18.91 3.81
CA SER A 492 -4.86 -19.99 2.86
C SER A 492 -6.14 -19.77 2.08
N ASN A 493 -6.15 -20.16 0.80
CA ASN A 493 -7.38 -20.28 0.01
C ASN A 493 -8.03 -21.68 0.10
N ALA A 494 -7.48 -22.58 0.93
CA ALA A 494 -8.15 -23.82 1.32
C ALA A 494 -9.30 -23.54 2.30
N ALA A 495 -10.33 -24.37 2.32
CA ALA A 495 -11.46 -24.24 3.25
C ALA A 495 -11.07 -24.49 4.70
N THR A 496 -10.12 -25.40 4.93
CA THR A 496 -9.61 -25.79 6.26
C THR A 496 -8.11 -26.01 6.20
N ALA A 497 -7.43 -25.86 7.35
CA ALA A 497 -6.05 -26.22 7.52
C ALA A 497 -5.82 -26.98 8.84
N SER A 498 -4.86 -27.88 8.86
CA SER A 498 -4.46 -28.68 10.02
C SER A 498 -3.12 -28.23 10.53
N LEU A 499 -2.91 -28.23 11.84
CA LEU A 499 -1.67 -27.85 12.50
C LEU A 499 -1.03 -29.02 13.25
N LYS A 500 0.30 -29.11 13.14
CA LYS A 500 1.14 -29.93 14.01
C LYS A 500 2.20 -29.04 14.69
N VAL A 501 2.51 -29.35 15.94
CA VAL A 501 3.61 -28.75 16.68
C VAL A 501 4.51 -29.86 17.18
N ASN A 502 5.79 -29.82 16.79
CA ASN A 502 6.78 -30.89 17.08
C ASN A 502 6.29 -32.29 16.67
N GLY A 503 5.68 -32.40 15.49
CA GLY A 503 5.09 -33.63 14.96
C GLY A 503 3.74 -34.04 15.58
N ARG A 504 3.32 -33.46 16.72
CA ARG A 504 2.04 -33.74 17.35
C ARG A 504 0.92 -32.95 16.70
N TYR A 505 -0.15 -33.63 16.30
CA TYR A 505 -1.36 -33.01 15.79
C TYR A 505 -2.05 -32.16 16.88
N VAL A 506 -2.39 -30.92 16.53
CA VAL A 506 -3.05 -29.95 17.42
C VAL A 506 -4.54 -29.80 17.08
N GLY A 507 -4.88 -29.72 15.79
CA GLY A 507 -6.25 -29.57 15.34
C GLY A 507 -6.36 -29.11 13.89
N THR A 508 -7.59 -29.24 13.36
CA THR A 508 -7.98 -28.67 12.08
C THR A 508 -8.97 -27.54 12.32
N VAL A 509 -8.74 -26.42 11.66
CA VAL A 509 -9.59 -25.22 11.78
C VAL A 509 -10.12 -24.78 10.42
N PRO A 510 -11.29 -24.13 10.36
CA PRO A 510 -11.73 -23.45 9.15
C PRO A 510 -10.87 -22.21 8.88
N CYS A 511 -10.83 -21.80 7.60
CA CYS A 511 -10.12 -20.61 7.15
C CYS A 511 -11.09 -19.53 6.61
N PRO A 512 -11.98 -18.98 7.46
CA PRO A 512 -12.91 -17.94 7.03
C PRO A 512 -12.13 -16.72 6.54
N ASP A 513 -12.62 -16.10 5.46
CA ASP A 513 -11.89 -14.98 4.84
C ASP A 513 -10.41 -15.30 4.57
N HIS A 514 -10.08 -16.56 4.25
CA HIS A 514 -8.71 -17.02 3.99
C HIS A 514 -7.74 -16.89 5.17
N ILE A 515 -8.24 -16.82 6.40
CA ILE A 515 -7.44 -16.75 7.63
C ILE A 515 -7.78 -17.96 8.50
N CYS A 516 -6.78 -18.81 8.74
CA CYS A 516 -6.88 -19.94 9.66
C CYS A 516 -6.25 -19.54 11.00
N VAL A 517 -6.93 -19.81 12.13
CA VAL A 517 -6.44 -19.43 13.47
C VAL A 517 -6.54 -20.61 14.43
N TRP A 518 -5.43 -20.97 15.06
CA TRP A 518 -5.34 -21.91 16.16
C TRP A 518 -5.02 -21.13 17.43
N PRO A 519 -5.99 -20.90 18.32
CA PRO A 519 -5.80 -20.07 19.50
C PRO A 519 -5.03 -20.78 20.61
N GLY A 520 -4.24 -20.03 21.38
CA GLY A 520 -3.65 -20.47 22.63
C GLY A 520 -2.70 -21.67 22.53
N ILE A 521 -1.90 -21.77 21.46
CA ILE A 521 -0.95 -22.86 21.26
C ILE A 521 0.23 -22.76 22.19
N ALA A 522 0.43 -23.78 23.03
CA ALA A 522 1.57 -23.90 23.93
C ALA A 522 2.78 -24.47 23.19
N LEU A 523 3.91 -23.81 23.30
CA LEU A 523 5.22 -24.24 22.82
C LEU A 523 6.06 -24.79 23.98
N LYS A 524 6.90 -25.79 23.71
CA LYS A 524 7.89 -26.26 24.68
C LYS A 524 9.05 -25.26 24.76
N PRO A 525 9.81 -25.23 25.91
CA PRO A 525 11.03 -24.45 26.00
C PRO A 525 12.03 -24.82 24.87
N GLY A 526 12.69 -23.81 24.30
CA GLY A 526 13.60 -23.98 23.18
C GLY A 526 12.90 -24.09 21.82
N ASN A 527 13.49 -24.82 20.90
CA ASN A 527 13.04 -24.89 19.50
C ASN A 527 11.77 -25.72 19.32
N ASN A 528 10.86 -25.18 18.52
CA ASN A 528 9.60 -25.81 18.14
C ASN A 528 9.45 -25.76 16.62
N GLU A 529 9.12 -26.89 16.02
CA GLU A 529 8.69 -26.97 14.63
C GLU A 529 7.17 -26.87 14.56
N VAL A 530 6.67 -25.93 13.79
CA VAL A 530 5.23 -25.70 13.60
C VAL A 530 4.92 -25.92 12.12
N THR A 531 4.10 -26.90 11.81
CA THR A 531 3.79 -27.33 10.44
C THR A 531 2.28 -27.24 10.21
N ALA A 532 1.87 -26.46 9.20
CA ALA A 532 0.50 -26.43 8.70
C ALA A 532 0.37 -27.26 7.42
N THR A 533 -0.75 -27.92 7.24
CA THR A 533 -1.13 -28.64 6.02
C THR A 533 -2.54 -28.29 5.60
N ALA A 534 -2.80 -28.20 4.30
CA ALA A 534 -4.11 -27.93 3.73
C ALA A 534 -4.24 -28.60 2.36
N SER A 535 -5.43 -28.56 1.77
CA SER A 535 -5.66 -28.98 0.39
C SER A 535 -6.51 -27.93 -0.33
N ALA A 536 -6.04 -27.46 -1.48
CA ALA A 536 -6.77 -26.55 -2.35
C ALA A 536 -6.62 -27.00 -3.80
N ASP A 537 -7.71 -26.99 -4.57
CA ASP A 537 -7.73 -27.39 -5.99
C ASP A 537 -7.05 -28.74 -6.28
N GLY A 538 -7.26 -29.73 -5.37
CA GLY A 538 -6.68 -31.07 -5.47
C GLY A 538 -5.18 -31.14 -5.17
N LYS A 539 -4.53 -30.05 -4.83
CA LYS A 539 -3.11 -30.01 -4.44
C LYS A 539 -2.95 -30.03 -2.93
N SER A 540 -2.03 -30.86 -2.44
CA SER A 540 -1.63 -30.87 -1.03
C SER A 540 -0.65 -29.74 -0.78
N LEU A 541 -0.89 -28.96 0.27
CA LEU A 541 -0.08 -27.82 0.68
C LEU A 541 0.57 -28.13 2.03
N LEU A 542 1.79 -27.67 2.19
CA LEU A 542 2.56 -27.77 3.42
C LEU A 542 3.37 -26.49 3.62
N ASP A 543 3.33 -25.94 4.83
CA ASP A 543 4.22 -24.86 5.24
C ASP A 543 4.74 -25.10 6.66
N THR A 544 6.01 -24.82 6.89
CA THR A 544 6.69 -25.09 8.16
C THR A 544 7.48 -23.88 8.60
N VAL A 545 7.44 -23.59 9.91
CA VAL A 545 8.24 -22.56 10.57
C VAL A 545 8.89 -23.12 11.83
N SER A 546 10.02 -22.54 12.21
CA SER A 546 10.71 -22.87 13.46
C SER A 546 10.69 -21.68 14.40
N TRP A 547 10.18 -21.90 15.61
CA TRP A 547 10.12 -20.88 16.67
C TRP A 547 10.82 -21.35 17.93
N LYS A 548 11.49 -20.42 18.60
CA LYS A 548 12.08 -20.65 19.92
C LYS A 548 11.22 -19.99 20.97
N ALA A 549 10.80 -20.72 21.98
CA ALA A 549 9.99 -20.20 23.08
C ALA A 549 10.75 -20.23 24.41
N PRO A 550 10.43 -19.27 25.34
CA PRO A 550 10.97 -19.29 26.70
C PRO A 550 10.37 -20.43 27.52
N ASP A 551 10.99 -20.74 28.66
CA ASP A 551 10.39 -21.64 29.65
C ASP A 551 9.26 -20.90 30.39
N ALA A 552 8.10 -21.50 30.48
CA ALA A 552 6.98 -20.98 31.24
C ALA A 552 7.31 -20.86 32.77
N ALA A 553 8.26 -21.66 33.24
CA ALA A 553 8.76 -21.59 34.63
C ALA A 553 9.54 -20.30 34.94
N ASP A 554 10.06 -19.62 33.91
CA ASP A 554 10.77 -18.31 34.07
C ASP A 554 9.80 -17.14 34.28
N GLY A 555 8.49 -17.42 34.22
CA GLY A 555 7.43 -16.42 34.32
C GLY A 555 7.21 -15.63 33.05
N LEU A 556 6.53 -14.49 33.19
CA LEU A 556 6.17 -13.63 32.04
C LEU A 556 6.59 -12.18 32.33
N ARG A 557 6.99 -11.46 31.27
CA ARG A 557 7.25 -10.02 31.34
C ARG A 557 6.61 -9.31 30.15
N ILE A 558 5.72 -8.37 30.43
CA ILE A 558 4.89 -7.68 29.44
C ILE A 558 5.19 -6.19 29.48
N ARG A 559 5.58 -5.62 28.33
CA ARG A 559 5.61 -4.17 28.11
C ARG A 559 4.21 -3.73 27.69
N VAL A 560 3.46 -3.17 28.62
CA VAL A 560 2.05 -2.87 28.45
C VAL A 560 1.85 -1.65 27.52
N GLY A 561 0.86 -1.73 26.65
CA GLY A 561 0.54 -0.67 25.70
C GLY A 561 1.55 -0.50 24.56
N SER A 562 2.42 -1.49 24.34
CA SER A 562 3.46 -1.45 23.31
C SER A 562 3.29 -2.55 22.27
N LEU A 563 3.56 -2.20 21.01
CA LEU A 563 3.63 -3.15 19.90
C LEU A 563 4.94 -3.94 19.82
N THR A 564 5.98 -3.52 20.56
CA THR A 564 7.28 -4.19 20.54
C THR A 564 7.75 -4.49 21.95
N GLY A 565 8.54 -5.55 22.07
CA GLY A 565 9.23 -5.87 23.30
C GLY A 565 10.34 -4.88 23.65
N LEU A 566 10.96 -5.10 24.82
CA LEU A 566 12.10 -4.33 25.34
C LEU A 566 13.00 -5.26 26.13
N THR A 567 14.32 -5.08 26.03
CA THR A 567 15.28 -5.66 26.97
C THR A 567 15.78 -4.55 27.89
N THR A 568 15.61 -4.72 29.19
CA THR A 568 16.03 -3.77 30.24
C THR A 568 17.54 -3.79 30.44
N ALA A 569 18.07 -2.79 31.13
CA ALA A 569 19.50 -2.66 31.43
C ALA A 569 20.07 -3.87 32.21
N ASP A 570 19.25 -4.54 33.02
CA ASP A 570 19.59 -5.77 33.71
C ASP A 570 19.42 -7.06 32.87
N GLY A 571 19.17 -6.91 31.56
CA GLY A 571 19.06 -8.02 30.62
C GLY A 571 17.70 -8.74 30.60
N LYS A 572 16.70 -8.28 31.33
CA LYS A 572 15.38 -8.89 31.36
C LYS A 572 14.61 -8.51 30.09
N ARG A 573 14.09 -9.51 29.39
CA ARG A 573 13.28 -9.32 28.19
C ARG A 573 11.80 -9.22 28.55
N TYR A 574 11.16 -8.15 28.07
CA TYR A 574 9.72 -7.93 28.09
C TYR A 574 9.18 -8.13 26.67
N GLY A 575 8.13 -8.93 26.52
CA GLY A 575 7.38 -9.05 25.25
C GLY A 575 6.45 -7.86 25.04
N SER A 576 5.88 -7.74 23.85
CA SER A 576 4.84 -6.74 23.56
C SER A 576 3.54 -7.04 24.31
N ASP A 577 2.62 -6.07 24.37
CA ASP A 577 1.38 -6.21 25.13
C ASP A 577 0.44 -7.26 24.51
N THR A 578 0.07 -8.24 25.32
CA THR A 578 -0.85 -9.33 24.95
C THR A 578 -1.56 -9.89 26.19
N PHE A 579 -2.49 -10.85 26.02
CA PHE A 579 -3.30 -11.48 27.08
C PHE A 579 -4.28 -10.55 27.81
N PHE A 580 -4.52 -9.35 27.29
CA PHE A 580 -5.44 -8.38 27.87
C PHE A 580 -6.85 -8.47 27.33
N THR A 581 -7.79 -7.92 28.10
CA THR A 581 -9.18 -7.65 27.67
C THR A 581 -9.58 -6.27 28.20
N GLY A 582 -10.09 -5.41 27.32
CA GLY A 582 -10.52 -4.06 27.67
C GLY A 582 -9.37 -3.05 27.84
N GLY A 583 -9.72 -1.87 28.35
CA GLY A 583 -8.81 -0.73 28.44
C GLY A 583 -8.42 -0.16 27.08
N THR A 584 -7.74 0.97 27.12
CA THR A 584 -7.23 1.69 25.93
C THR A 584 -5.75 1.98 26.08
N VAL A 585 -5.08 2.13 24.96
CA VAL A 585 -3.71 2.67 24.90
C VAL A 585 -3.83 4.07 24.30
N PRO A 586 -3.24 5.10 24.91
CA PRO A 586 -3.33 6.47 24.41
C PRO A 586 -2.94 6.59 22.94
N GLU A 587 -3.77 7.28 22.15
CA GLU A 587 -3.49 7.52 20.74
C GLU A 587 -2.37 8.55 20.55
N LEU A 588 -1.46 8.27 19.63
CA LEU A 588 -0.52 9.27 19.16
C LEU A 588 -1.25 10.19 18.15
N ARG A 589 -1.34 11.49 18.45
CA ARG A 589 -1.90 12.46 17.51
C ARG A 589 -0.91 12.71 16.37
N MET A 590 -1.41 12.81 15.14
CA MET A 590 -0.62 13.21 13.98
C MET A 590 0.05 14.58 14.26
N GLY A 591 1.36 14.67 14.09
CA GLY A 591 2.14 15.88 14.39
C GLY A 591 2.45 16.10 15.88
N ALA A 592 1.82 15.37 16.80
CA ALA A 592 2.25 15.34 18.18
C ALA A 592 3.41 14.32 18.30
N ARG A 593 4.61 14.82 18.48
CA ARG A 593 5.72 14.02 19.05
C ARG A 593 5.41 13.85 20.55
N GLY A 594 4.22 13.32 20.85
CA GLY A 594 3.70 13.05 22.18
C GLY A 594 4.15 11.68 22.64
N LYS A 595 5.44 11.50 22.70
CA LYS A 595 6.00 10.61 23.71
C LYS A 595 5.82 11.34 25.05
N VAL A 596 5.30 10.65 26.08
CA VAL A 596 5.91 10.86 27.40
C VAL A 596 7.39 10.65 27.09
N ALA A 597 8.16 11.73 27.02
CA ALA A 597 9.54 11.59 26.61
C ALA A 597 10.14 10.63 27.63
N GLU A 598 10.68 9.51 27.17
CA GLU A 598 11.32 8.47 27.98
C GLU A 598 12.27 9.11 29.01
N SER A 599 12.87 10.24 28.62
CA SER A 599 13.69 11.11 29.45
C SER A 599 12.97 11.79 30.64
N ASN A 600 11.65 11.81 30.68
CA ASN A 600 10.90 12.54 31.70
C ASN A 600 10.45 11.66 32.90
N VAL A 601 10.57 10.34 32.78
CA VAL A 601 10.23 9.44 33.89
C VAL A 601 11.46 9.20 34.76
N VAL A 602 11.38 9.63 36.00
CA VAL A 602 12.47 9.50 37.00
C VAL A 602 12.20 8.38 38.01
N GLY A 603 13.23 7.98 38.75
CA GLY A 603 13.12 6.92 39.78
C GLY A 603 13.18 5.50 39.24
N THR A 604 13.73 5.32 38.02
CA THR A 604 13.96 4.02 37.39
C THR A 604 15.27 4.03 36.60
N SER A 605 15.89 2.83 36.46
CA SER A 605 17.02 2.59 35.56
C SER A 605 16.53 2.37 34.11
N ASP A 606 15.24 2.06 33.91
CA ASP A 606 14.65 1.65 32.64
C ASP A 606 13.43 2.53 32.32
N PRO A 607 13.63 3.82 31.96
CA PRO A 607 12.54 4.75 31.70
C PRO A 607 11.69 4.32 30.46
N GLU A 608 12.26 3.54 29.55
CA GLU A 608 11.54 3.03 28.39
C GLU A 608 10.39 2.06 28.73
N LEU A 609 10.43 1.40 29.91
CA LEU A 609 9.30 0.59 30.39
C LEU A 609 8.04 1.42 30.67
N TYR A 610 8.20 2.72 30.87
CA TYR A 610 7.14 3.66 31.19
C TYR A 610 6.72 4.53 29.99
N ALA A 611 7.32 4.32 28.80
CA ALA A 611 7.00 5.06 27.59
C ALA A 611 5.62 4.70 27.00
N SER A 612 5.02 3.60 27.45
CA SER A 612 3.67 3.15 27.07
C SER A 612 2.93 2.61 28.29
N TYR A 613 1.60 2.61 28.20
CA TYR A 613 0.73 2.10 29.26
C TYR A 613 -0.67 1.80 28.72
N ARG A 614 -1.43 0.98 29.46
CA ARG A 614 -2.85 0.76 29.24
C ARG A 614 -3.63 1.43 30.35
N GLU A 615 -4.73 2.09 30.00
CA GLU A 615 -5.60 2.77 30.95
C GLU A 615 -7.07 2.38 30.79
N GLY A 616 -7.90 2.72 31.78
CA GLY A 616 -9.32 2.38 31.87
C GLY A 616 -9.58 1.23 32.85
N SER A 617 -10.67 0.49 32.67
CA SER A 617 -10.90 -0.79 33.32
C SER A 617 -10.55 -1.93 32.36
N PHE A 618 -9.66 -2.82 32.78
CA PHE A 618 -9.14 -3.90 31.95
C PHE A 618 -8.67 -5.10 32.79
N SER A 619 -8.45 -6.23 32.12
CA SER A 619 -7.91 -7.42 32.78
C SER A 619 -6.84 -8.10 31.90
N TYR A 620 -6.00 -8.89 32.57
CA TYR A 620 -5.05 -9.82 31.97
C TYR A 620 -5.36 -11.25 32.35
N ALA A 621 -5.31 -12.18 31.41
CA ALA A 621 -5.44 -13.61 31.61
C ALA A 621 -4.12 -14.30 31.24
N LEU A 622 -3.21 -14.42 32.20
CA LEU A 622 -1.81 -14.78 31.99
C LEU A 622 -1.62 -16.30 32.11
N PRO A 623 -1.12 -16.98 31.05
CA PRO A 623 -0.88 -18.43 31.07
C PRO A 623 0.38 -18.72 31.92
N LEU A 624 0.19 -19.31 33.08
CA LEU A 624 1.28 -19.66 34.01
C LEU A 624 1.07 -21.07 34.57
N PRO A 625 2.14 -21.84 34.73
CA PRO A 625 2.07 -23.11 35.47
C PRO A 625 1.50 -22.94 36.89
N ASN A 626 0.89 -24.01 37.43
CA ASN A 626 0.45 -24.02 38.80
C ASN A 626 1.66 -23.85 39.74
N GLY A 627 1.53 -22.99 40.74
CA GLY A 627 2.64 -22.69 41.67
C GLY A 627 2.46 -21.36 42.40
N ARG A 628 3.53 -20.97 43.10
CA ARG A 628 3.64 -19.64 43.74
C ARG A 628 4.41 -18.73 42.81
N TRP A 629 3.94 -17.50 42.70
CA TRP A 629 4.50 -16.50 41.82
C TRP A 629 4.55 -15.15 42.50
N SER A 630 5.56 -14.35 42.18
CA SER A 630 5.69 -12.95 42.62
C SER A 630 5.33 -12.07 41.40
N VAL A 631 4.33 -11.22 41.58
CA VAL A 631 3.86 -10.26 40.55
C VAL A 631 4.38 -8.89 40.88
N THR A 632 5.12 -8.25 40.00
CA THR A 632 5.54 -6.86 40.09
C THR A 632 4.86 -6.03 38.99
N LEU A 633 4.16 -4.99 39.44
CA LEU A 633 3.56 -3.99 38.53
C LEU A 633 4.45 -2.75 38.46
N HIS A 634 4.67 -2.25 37.26
CA HIS A 634 5.39 -1.00 37.01
C HIS A 634 4.37 0.06 36.58
N MET A 635 4.30 1.15 37.32
CA MET A 635 3.28 2.19 37.19
C MET A 635 3.91 3.59 37.37
N PHE A 636 3.23 4.58 36.84
CA PHE A 636 3.53 6.01 37.07
C PHE A 636 2.28 6.82 36.75
N GLU A 637 2.27 8.10 37.07
CA GLU A 637 1.21 9.02 36.61
C GLU A 637 1.73 9.86 35.44
N PRO A 638 1.24 9.65 34.23
CA PRO A 638 1.69 10.41 33.07
C PRO A 638 1.10 11.82 32.97
N ASP A 639 -0.04 12.07 33.66
CA ASP A 639 -0.80 13.31 33.57
C ASP A 639 -0.83 14.01 34.92
N ALA A 640 -0.10 15.13 35.02
CA ALA A 640 -0.03 15.90 36.29
C ALA A 640 -1.42 16.38 36.76
N SER A 641 -2.37 16.60 35.86
CA SER A 641 -3.74 17.01 36.23
C SER A 641 -4.53 15.92 36.94
N LYS A 642 -4.20 14.65 36.67
CA LYS A 642 -4.81 13.46 37.29
C LYS A 642 -4.06 12.96 38.53
N ALA A 643 -2.94 13.60 38.91
CA ALA A 643 -2.09 13.13 40.00
C ALA A 643 -2.81 13.06 41.34
N ALA A 644 -3.76 13.94 41.61
CA ALA A 644 -4.57 13.95 42.81
C ALA A 644 -5.78 13.01 42.78
N THR A 645 -6.35 12.75 41.62
CA THR A 645 -7.66 12.10 41.42
C THR A 645 -7.58 10.64 41.01
N ARG A 646 -6.54 10.23 40.27
CA ARG A 646 -6.42 8.84 39.84
C ARG A 646 -6.41 7.86 40.99
N ARG A 647 -7.40 6.99 41.01
CA ARG A 647 -7.56 5.90 41.99
C ARG A 647 -8.07 4.65 41.29
N PHE A 648 -7.53 3.50 41.65
CA PHE A 648 -8.02 2.23 41.13
C PHE A 648 -7.80 1.07 42.11
N ASN A 649 -8.50 -0.02 41.83
CA ASN A 649 -8.32 -1.29 42.54
C ASN A 649 -7.64 -2.30 41.62
N LEU A 650 -6.87 -3.20 42.21
CA LEU A 650 -6.34 -4.39 41.54
C LEU A 650 -6.79 -5.63 42.31
N ALA A 651 -7.35 -6.60 41.56
CA ALA A 651 -7.56 -7.94 42.09
C ALA A 651 -6.68 -8.95 41.33
N ALA A 652 -6.16 -9.95 42.03
CA ALA A 652 -5.46 -11.11 41.47
C ALA A 652 -6.23 -12.36 41.84
N ASN A 653 -6.72 -13.12 40.83
CA ASN A 653 -7.61 -14.26 41.02
C ASN A 653 -8.80 -13.96 41.95
N GLY A 654 -9.42 -12.80 41.80
CA GLY A 654 -10.54 -12.33 42.62
C GLY A 654 -10.19 -11.77 43.98
N ARG A 655 -8.92 -11.86 44.45
CA ARG A 655 -8.45 -11.29 45.71
C ARG A 655 -7.92 -9.88 45.48
N ILE A 656 -8.40 -8.91 46.25
CA ILE A 656 -7.92 -7.52 46.21
C ILE A 656 -6.47 -7.45 46.68
N MET A 657 -5.58 -6.94 45.83
CA MET A 657 -4.14 -6.74 46.10
C MET A 657 -3.81 -5.27 46.34
N LEU A 658 -4.49 -4.37 45.59
CA LEU A 658 -4.40 -2.93 45.81
C LEU A 658 -5.82 -2.37 45.89
N SER A 659 -6.08 -1.56 46.89
CA SER A 659 -7.36 -0.87 47.08
C SER A 659 -7.16 0.62 47.04
N ASN A 660 -7.94 1.32 46.23
CA ASN A 660 -7.93 2.79 46.07
C ASN A 660 -6.50 3.36 45.83
N PHE A 661 -5.71 2.65 45.04
CA PHE A 661 -4.30 2.95 44.82
C PHE A 661 -4.13 4.18 43.93
N ASN A 662 -3.24 5.10 44.34
CA ASN A 662 -2.84 6.27 43.55
C ASN A 662 -1.34 6.21 43.22
N PRO A 663 -0.95 6.09 41.93
CA PRO A 663 0.45 5.98 41.53
C PRO A 663 1.27 7.21 41.86
N ALA A 664 0.73 8.42 41.63
CA ALA A 664 1.44 9.69 41.93
C ALA A 664 1.71 9.84 43.43
N GLN A 665 0.70 9.57 44.26
CA GLN A 665 0.87 9.64 45.73
C GLN A 665 1.92 8.62 46.23
N ALA A 666 1.88 7.40 45.67
CA ALA A 666 2.79 6.32 46.02
C ALA A 666 4.23 6.56 45.53
N ALA A 667 4.42 7.31 44.45
CA ALA A 667 5.72 7.69 43.90
C ALA A 667 6.27 9.03 44.46
N GLY A 668 5.43 9.83 45.12
CA GLY A 668 5.77 11.18 45.53
C GLY A 668 5.74 12.22 44.41
N GLY A 669 4.85 12.05 43.42
CA GLY A 669 4.60 12.97 42.30
C GLY A 669 4.34 12.30 40.98
N PRO A 670 3.85 13.07 39.96
CA PRO A 670 3.71 12.59 38.59
C PRO A 670 5.08 12.37 37.93
N LEU A 671 5.12 11.63 36.86
CA LEU A 671 6.32 11.25 36.07
C LEU A 671 7.41 10.57 36.92
N LYS A 672 7.03 9.98 38.01
CA LYS A 672 7.91 9.15 38.86
C LYS A 672 7.47 7.69 38.84
N ALA A 673 8.41 6.81 38.54
CA ALA A 673 8.19 5.37 38.57
C ALA A 673 7.85 4.85 39.95
N VAL A 674 6.87 3.98 40.05
CA VAL A 674 6.53 3.23 41.27
C VAL A 674 6.27 1.78 40.91
N THR A 675 6.78 0.88 41.76
CA THR A 675 6.52 -0.56 41.63
C THR A 675 5.72 -1.06 42.85
N ARG A 676 4.94 -2.12 42.62
CA ARG A 676 4.27 -2.89 43.69
C ARG A 676 4.42 -4.36 43.39
N THR A 677 4.94 -5.08 44.39
CA THR A 677 5.18 -6.52 44.32
C THR A 677 4.31 -7.24 45.32
N PHE A 678 3.70 -8.35 44.91
CA PHE A 678 2.88 -9.17 45.81
C PHE A 678 2.90 -10.65 45.34
N PRO A 679 2.81 -11.60 46.33
CA PRO A 679 2.75 -13.01 46.04
C PRO A 679 1.35 -13.41 45.59
N VAL A 680 1.27 -14.34 44.62
CA VAL A 680 0.03 -14.97 44.14
C VAL A 680 0.19 -16.48 44.04
N ARG A 681 -0.92 -17.20 44.05
CA ARG A 681 -0.94 -18.64 43.80
C ARG A 681 -1.78 -18.93 42.54
N VAL A 682 -1.20 -19.66 41.62
CA VAL A 682 -1.88 -20.19 40.45
C VAL A 682 -2.26 -21.67 40.71
N THR A 683 -3.50 -22.04 40.40
CA THR A 683 -4.01 -23.39 40.67
C THR A 683 -4.69 -24.03 39.45
N ASN A 684 -4.95 -23.23 38.38
CA ASN A 684 -5.70 -23.68 37.18
C ASN A 684 -5.00 -23.29 35.87
N GLY A 685 -3.65 -23.16 35.91
CA GLY A 685 -2.85 -22.82 34.73
C GLY A 685 -2.97 -21.36 34.28
N LYS A 686 -3.65 -20.50 35.05
CA LYS A 686 -3.90 -19.10 34.66
C LYS A 686 -3.90 -18.16 35.84
N LEU A 687 -3.28 -17.00 35.71
CA LEU A 687 -3.40 -15.87 36.62
C LEU A 687 -4.28 -14.79 35.97
N THR A 688 -5.32 -14.36 36.68
CA THR A 688 -6.14 -13.21 36.27
C THR A 688 -5.75 -11.99 37.10
N LEU A 689 -5.43 -10.87 36.44
CA LEU A 689 -5.24 -9.55 37.02
C LEU A 689 -6.36 -8.63 36.54
N GLU A 690 -7.13 -8.07 37.46
CA GLU A 690 -8.27 -7.21 37.16
C GLU A 690 -8.03 -5.80 37.66
N PHE A 691 -7.92 -4.83 36.77
CA PHE A 691 -7.74 -3.41 37.05
C PHE A 691 -9.09 -2.72 36.94
N THR A 692 -9.59 -2.16 38.02
CA THR A 692 -10.90 -1.49 38.07
C THR A 692 -10.71 -0.02 38.44
N ALA A 693 -11.11 0.88 37.60
CA ALA A 693 -11.14 2.31 37.83
C ALA A 693 -12.02 2.65 39.06
N ASN A 694 -11.54 3.59 39.89
CA ASN A 694 -12.27 4.11 41.03
C ASN A 694 -12.07 5.62 41.08
N GLY A 695 -12.78 6.36 40.22
CA GLY A 695 -12.56 7.78 39.92
C GLY A 695 -12.03 7.95 38.51
N ASP A 696 -10.75 8.26 38.35
CA ASP A 696 -10.05 8.23 37.05
C ASP A 696 -9.61 6.81 36.71
N ASP A 697 -9.19 6.63 35.45
CA ASP A 697 -8.78 5.35 34.88
C ASP A 697 -7.70 4.61 35.67
N ALA A 698 -7.78 3.30 35.78
CA ALA A 698 -6.67 2.47 36.21
C ALA A 698 -5.52 2.54 35.17
N LEU A 699 -4.28 2.23 35.60
CA LEU A 699 -3.10 2.32 34.75
C LEU A 699 -2.03 1.30 35.11
N VAL A 700 -1.37 0.73 34.10
CA VAL A 700 -0.13 -0.05 34.27
C VAL A 700 0.75 0.09 33.03
N SER A 701 2.08 0.15 33.21
CA SER A 701 3.08 0.29 32.14
C SER A 701 3.82 -1.00 31.84
N ALA A 702 4.09 -1.82 32.84
CA ALA A 702 4.66 -3.14 32.64
C ALA A 702 4.24 -4.10 33.78
N ILE A 703 4.24 -5.39 33.43
CA ILE A 703 3.94 -6.49 34.35
C ILE A 703 5.11 -7.46 34.30
N SER A 704 5.71 -7.75 35.47
CA SER A 704 6.72 -8.79 35.62
C SER A 704 6.20 -9.87 36.56
N ILE A 705 6.36 -11.13 36.18
CA ILE A 705 6.00 -12.28 36.99
C ILE A 705 7.18 -13.22 37.02
N ALA A 706 7.60 -13.58 38.25
CA ALA A 706 8.71 -14.50 38.49
C ALA A 706 8.27 -15.61 39.44
N SER A 707 8.89 -16.78 39.36
CA SER A 707 8.67 -17.86 40.31
C SER A 707 9.06 -17.41 41.70
N ASP A 708 8.21 -17.68 42.68
CA ASP A 708 8.49 -17.49 44.11
C ASP A 708 9.08 -18.81 44.63
N MET A 709 10.43 -18.93 44.49
CA MET A 709 11.18 -20.12 44.93
C MET A 709 11.18 -20.29 46.42
#